data_46ab209ffc00a90d717989fbb0696333
#
_entry.id   46ab209ffc00a90d717989fbb0696333
#
_cell.length_a   1.000
_cell.length_b   1.000
_cell.length_c   1.000
_cell.angle_alpha   90.00
_cell.angle_beta   90.00
_cell.angle_gamma   90.00
#
_symmetry.space_group_name_H-M   'P 1'
#
loop_
_entity.id
_entity.type
_entity.pdbx_description
1 polymer ?
#
loop_
_entity_poly.entity_id
_entity_poly.type
_entity_poly.pdbx_seq_one_letter_code
_entity_poly.pdbx_strand_id
1 'polypeptide(L)'
;MLKFNSLLLSLLFTGLPLLLCAQETDDQAIPADKIYYGASYYPETWPRESVSEDIRHMKELSMNVVRMAEFSWSKMEPREGEYDFEWLRSIMDELHENGISVILGTPTATPPAWLWEKHPEIGQLDEDGRRKYHGARKSYDYNNQVYQHYVVRIVTEMAKALGSHPALIGWQTDNELSMKPDYSQSTKVLFQNWLREKYGTIENLNQIWATDLWSQTYQRFDQIPLPRDWTWHHPSLQLEWKRFQSESVVHFQALQLAAIRKYSDRPVTHDSMPGQTTNYENLFEDLDYMAVNNYHSFEAYDRVLSNYDRMRGYKKGMHWLFETAPNNSGGGAKGNTWFLHQPDGSMHAALWMNYALGGQGAIFWLWRQHRAGQEMPHGSILNAWGKPVANYDDLKQLGADLQKSSDFLLNTPVAPAEIGIFYDHEADMGLRIEQYANDLRYYTDWTYRFYLALQDQHLHRDVLMPGADLEGYKLLYLPLLPMISDDLRARLKTWVENGGTLILGPMTGYRTEYWTAFTDHAMGDLADWSGIEVDSRIPIGTKLRPAEIPLKMAYNSPLDLPEGQAGLWSEALSSEDGQVIATYLNGMHAKEAAIIENTVGKGKVVLMGTDPGREHLGQLLHHYAKEQGIEPLAEGDAGPLVVHRKGSKQEGFILDNITAEPKTIELPKGKYTDILTGKPYSEEQELAPYEVRVLKRK
;
A
#
# COMPACT_ATOMS: atom_id res chain seq x y z
N MET A 1 -52.16 17.02 32.28
CA MET A 1 -52.13 15.59 32.61
C MET A 1 -52.18 14.79 31.34
N LEU A 2 -51.08 14.25 30.95
CA LEU A 2 -50.93 13.04 30.12
C LEU A 2 -49.41 12.85 29.92
N LYS A 3 -48.89 11.82 30.60
CA LYS A 3 -47.51 11.44 30.56
C LYS A 3 -47.27 10.66 29.26
N PHE A 4 -46.35 11.08 28.41
CA PHE A 4 -45.76 10.25 27.36
C PHE A 4 -44.41 9.69 27.87
N ASN A 5 -44.39 8.40 28.10
CA ASN A 5 -43.18 7.64 28.36
C ASN A 5 -42.44 7.49 27.01
N SER A 6 -41.29 8.14 26.88
CA SER A 6 -40.32 7.84 25.87
C SER A 6 -39.43 6.71 26.35
N LEU A 7 -39.59 5.50 25.80
CA LEU A 7 -38.60 4.41 25.92
C LEU A 7 -37.39 4.82 25.04
N LEU A 8 -36.34 5.31 25.69
CA LEU A 8 -35.01 5.35 25.13
C LEU A 8 -34.44 3.93 25.15
N LEU A 9 -34.31 3.30 24.00
CA LEU A 9 -33.47 2.10 23.85
C LEU A 9 -32.01 2.57 23.83
N SER A 10 -31.41 2.62 25.01
CA SER A 10 -29.94 2.70 25.12
C SER A 10 -29.37 1.32 24.80
N LEU A 11 -28.84 1.13 23.60
CA LEU A 11 -27.92 0.05 23.32
C LEU A 11 -26.60 0.37 24.04
N LEU A 12 -26.47 -0.14 25.23
CA LEU A 12 -25.20 -0.28 25.94
C LEU A 12 -24.30 -1.21 25.13
N PHE A 13 -23.28 -0.65 24.51
CA PHE A 13 -22.09 -1.42 24.15
C PHE A 13 -21.38 -1.79 25.46
N THR A 14 -21.79 -2.89 26.07
CA THR A 14 -20.96 -3.55 27.06
C THR A 14 -19.83 -4.21 26.30
N GLY A 15 -18.65 -3.64 26.44
CA GLY A 15 -17.41 -4.32 26.10
C GLY A 15 -17.30 -5.61 26.90
N LEU A 16 -17.75 -6.73 26.36
CA LEU A 16 -17.21 -8.03 26.71
C LEU A 16 -15.81 -8.07 26.09
N PRO A 17 -14.76 -8.33 26.87
CA PRO A 17 -13.54 -8.82 26.28
C PRO A 17 -13.91 -10.17 25.65
N LEU A 18 -14.00 -10.23 24.34
CA LEU A 18 -13.87 -11.47 23.61
C LEU A 18 -12.46 -11.98 23.96
N LEU A 19 -12.39 -12.86 24.96
CA LEU A 19 -11.33 -13.83 25.05
C LEU A 19 -11.45 -14.68 23.77
N LEU A 20 -10.94 -14.16 22.66
CA LEU A 20 -10.51 -14.98 21.56
C LEU A 20 -9.39 -15.84 22.13
N CYS A 21 -9.71 -17.09 22.46
CA CYS A 21 -8.73 -18.15 22.34
C CYS A 21 -8.09 -17.92 20.97
N ALA A 22 -6.82 -17.59 20.94
CA ALA A 22 -6.01 -17.77 19.76
C ALA A 22 -6.01 -19.28 19.46
N GLN A 23 -7.03 -19.73 18.73
CA GLN A 23 -6.86 -20.85 17.85
C GLN A 23 -5.83 -20.33 16.85
N GLU A 24 -4.70 -21.02 16.76
CA GLU A 24 -3.87 -21.00 15.58
C GLU A 24 -4.84 -21.17 14.40
N THR A 25 -5.21 -20.07 13.77
CA THR A 25 -5.95 -20.09 12.52
C THR A 25 -5.01 -20.71 11.52
N ASP A 26 -5.26 -21.99 11.19
CA ASP A 26 -4.78 -22.55 9.93
C ASP A 26 -5.05 -21.50 8.86
N ASP A 27 -3.98 -20.97 8.26
CA ASP A 27 -4.02 -19.89 7.26
C ASP A 27 -5.05 -20.24 6.18
N GLN A 28 -6.21 -19.60 6.19
CA GLN A 28 -7.22 -19.72 5.13
C GLN A 28 -6.80 -18.90 3.89
N ALA A 29 -5.53 -18.96 3.52
CA ALA A 29 -5.05 -18.38 2.29
C ALA A 29 -5.64 -19.11 1.07
N ILE A 30 -5.69 -18.44 -0.08
CA ILE A 30 -5.95 -19.13 -1.36
C ILE A 30 -4.96 -20.28 -1.48
N PRO A 31 -5.39 -21.49 -1.90
CA PRO A 31 -4.51 -22.65 -1.95
C PRO A 31 -3.18 -22.33 -2.63
N ALA A 32 -2.07 -22.52 -1.92
CA ALA A 32 -0.72 -22.24 -2.40
C ALA A 32 -0.18 -23.41 -3.26
N ASP A 33 -1.04 -24.07 -4.02
CA ASP A 33 -0.74 -25.22 -4.85
C ASP A 33 -0.44 -24.88 -6.31
N LYS A 34 -0.69 -23.63 -6.70
CA LYS A 34 -0.43 -23.13 -8.06
C LYS A 34 -0.22 -21.61 -8.10
N ILE A 35 0.41 -21.17 -9.19
CA ILE A 35 0.50 -19.76 -9.56
C ILE A 35 -0.75 -19.41 -10.36
N TYR A 36 -1.33 -18.25 -10.06
CA TYR A 36 -2.53 -17.77 -10.72
C TYR A 36 -2.22 -16.63 -11.70
N TYR A 37 -2.88 -16.67 -12.84
CA TYR A 37 -2.75 -15.70 -13.92
C TYR A 37 -4.09 -15.55 -14.62
N GLY A 38 -4.59 -14.31 -14.76
CA GLY A 38 -5.92 -14.10 -15.29
C GLY A 38 -6.30 -12.65 -15.56
N ALA A 39 -7.61 -12.41 -15.59
CA ALA A 39 -8.16 -11.08 -15.86
C ALA A 39 -9.49 -10.83 -15.14
N SER A 40 -9.83 -9.55 -14.96
CA SER A 40 -11.18 -9.13 -14.58
C SER A 40 -12.13 -9.38 -15.74
N TYR A 41 -13.24 -10.07 -15.46
CA TYR A 41 -14.15 -10.61 -16.46
C TYR A 41 -15.59 -10.18 -16.20
N TYR A 42 -16.19 -9.45 -17.14
CA TYR A 42 -17.55 -8.89 -17.06
C TYR A 42 -18.46 -9.45 -18.15
N PRO A 43 -18.80 -10.75 -18.10
CA PRO A 43 -19.62 -11.41 -19.11
C PRO A 43 -21.04 -10.86 -19.20
N GLU A 44 -21.54 -10.18 -18.14
CA GLU A 44 -22.86 -9.54 -18.11
C GLU A 44 -23.02 -8.42 -19.13
N THR A 45 -21.92 -7.87 -19.65
CA THR A 45 -21.94 -6.79 -20.65
C THR A 45 -21.95 -7.29 -22.10
N TRP A 46 -21.81 -8.60 -22.28
CA TRP A 46 -21.66 -9.25 -23.58
C TRP A 46 -22.75 -10.31 -23.80
N PRO A 47 -23.03 -10.72 -25.06
CA PRO A 47 -23.92 -11.86 -25.31
C PRO A 47 -23.41 -13.13 -24.63
N ARG A 48 -24.34 -13.95 -24.09
CA ARG A 48 -23.99 -15.18 -23.35
C ARG A 48 -23.14 -16.16 -24.19
N GLU A 49 -23.37 -16.18 -25.50
CA GLU A 49 -22.65 -17.01 -26.47
C GLU A 49 -21.15 -16.68 -26.57
N SER A 50 -20.75 -15.50 -26.13
CA SER A 50 -19.32 -15.08 -26.11
C SER A 50 -18.50 -15.85 -25.07
N VAL A 51 -19.11 -16.40 -24.03
CA VAL A 51 -18.42 -17.02 -22.89
C VAL A 51 -17.54 -18.20 -23.33
N SER A 52 -18.04 -19.08 -24.17
CA SER A 52 -17.27 -20.25 -24.65
C SER A 52 -16.04 -19.83 -25.46
N GLU A 53 -16.14 -18.77 -26.26
CA GLU A 53 -15.00 -18.21 -27.00
C GLU A 53 -14.01 -17.50 -26.08
N ASP A 54 -14.49 -16.76 -25.09
CA ASP A 54 -13.64 -16.13 -24.07
C ASP A 54 -12.84 -17.20 -23.29
N ILE A 55 -13.48 -18.29 -22.86
CA ILE A 55 -12.83 -19.43 -22.19
C ILE A 55 -11.76 -20.07 -23.08
N ARG A 56 -12.04 -20.26 -24.38
CA ARG A 56 -11.05 -20.76 -25.33
C ARG A 56 -9.78 -19.89 -25.36
N HIS A 57 -9.93 -18.57 -25.45
CA HIS A 57 -8.82 -17.62 -25.39
C HIS A 57 -8.10 -17.64 -24.05
N MET A 58 -8.82 -17.71 -22.92
CA MET A 58 -8.21 -17.81 -21.57
C MET A 58 -7.30 -19.05 -21.48
N LYS A 59 -7.76 -20.18 -21.96
CA LYS A 59 -6.96 -21.43 -22.01
C LYS A 59 -5.73 -21.30 -22.91
N GLU A 60 -5.87 -20.65 -24.07
CA GLU A 60 -4.75 -20.39 -24.98
C GLU A 60 -3.66 -19.53 -24.34
N LEU A 61 -4.04 -18.59 -23.48
CA LEU A 61 -3.14 -17.72 -22.70
C LEU A 61 -2.63 -18.38 -21.40
N SER A 62 -3.04 -19.64 -21.12
CA SER A 62 -2.75 -20.32 -19.83
C SER A 62 -3.34 -19.60 -18.61
N MET A 63 -4.39 -18.82 -18.79
CA MET A 63 -5.11 -18.19 -17.70
C MET A 63 -5.96 -19.22 -16.92
N ASN A 64 -5.90 -19.15 -15.60
CA ASN A 64 -6.53 -20.11 -14.70
C ASN A 64 -7.40 -19.47 -13.60
N VAL A 65 -7.57 -18.15 -13.64
CA VAL A 65 -8.42 -17.41 -12.70
C VAL A 65 -9.08 -16.21 -13.38
N VAL A 66 -10.29 -15.89 -12.95
CA VAL A 66 -10.97 -14.62 -13.28
C VAL A 66 -11.50 -13.96 -12.02
N ARG A 67 -11.54 -12.62 -12.02
CA ARG A 67 -12.24 -11.81 -11.02
C ARG A 67 -13.51 -11.24 -11.66
N MET A 68 -14.64 -11.32 -10.96
CA MET A 68 -15.92 -10.91 -11.54
C MET A 68 -16.93 -10.48 -10.49
N ALA A 69 -17.98 -9.80 -10.92
CA ALA A 69 -19.20 -9.47 -10.19
C ALA A 69 -19.19 -8.16 -9.38
N GLU A 70 -18.07 -7.54 -9.10
CA GLU A 70 -17.92 -6.36 -8.21
C GLU A 70 -18.71 -5.12 -8.65
N PHE A 71 -19.22 -5.08 -9.87
CA PHE A 71 -20.04 -3.99 -10.40
C PHE A 71 -21.43 -4.41 -10.86
N SER A 72 -21.87 -5.63 -10.53
CA SER A 72 -23.07 -6.24 -11.12
C SER A 72 -24.32 -6.16 -10.24
N TRP A 73 -24.41 -5.25 -9.24
CA TRP A 73 -25.56 -5.19 -8.31
C TRP A 73 -26.89 -5.10 -9.03
N SER A 74 -27.02 -4.18 -9.99
CA SER A 74 -28.29 -4.01 -10.72
C SER A 74 -28.75 -5.23 -11.53
N LYS A 75 -27.82 -6.13 -11.89
CA LYS A 75 -28.14 -7.40 -12.54
C LYS A 75 -28.48 -8.49 -11.54
N MET A 76 -27.82 -8.49 -10.38
CA MET A 76 -28.08 -9.44 -9.29
C MET A 76 -29.38 -9.13 -8.55
N GLU A 77 -29.75 -7.86 -8.45
CA GLU A 77 -30.98 -7.36 -7.82
C GLU A 77 -31.61 -6.27 -8.70
N PRO A 78 -32.29 -6.65 -9.79
CA PRO A 78 -32.89 -5.71 -10.73
C PRO A 78 -34.03 -4.88 -10.14
N ARG A 79 -34.70 -5.39 -9.10
CA ARG A 79 -35.63 -4.69 -8.23
C ARG A 79 -35.38 -5.08 -6.79
N GLU A 80 -35.77 -4.23 -5.88
CA GLU A 80 -35.60 -4.48 -4.45
C GLU A 80 -36.17 -5.83 -4.01
N GLY A 81 -35.29 -6.70 -3.49
CA GLY A 81 -35.65 -8.03 -3.00
C GLY A 81 -35.85 -9.11 -4.08
N GLU A 82 -35.73 -8.76 -5.37
CA GLU A 82 -35.78 -9.72 -6.47
C GLU A 82 -34.36 -10.07 -6.89
N TYR A 83 -33.87 -11.24 -6.45
CA TYR A 83 -32.48 -11.66 -6.69
C TYR A 83 -32.39 -12.63 -7.86
N ASP A 84 -31.41 -12.39 -8.75
CA ASP A 84 -31.04 -13.30 -9.84
C ASP A 84 -29.53 -13.54 -9.84
N PHE A 85 -29.10 -14.68 -9.30
CA PHE A 85 -27.71 -15.16 -9.32
C PHE A 85 -27.51 -16.29 -10.34
N GLU A 86 -28.53 -16.76 -11.01
CA GLU A 86 -28.45 -17.95 -11.87
C GLU A 86 -27.58 -17.74 -13.12
N TRP A 87 -27.64 -16.53 -13.68
CA TRP A 87 -26.78 -16.17 -14.81
C TRP A 87 -25.29 -16.27 -14.42
N LEU A 88 -24.93 -15.84 -13.20
CA LEU A 88 -23.54 -15.85 -12.71
C LEU A 88 -23.12 -17.27 -12.36
N ARG A 89 -23.98 -18.04 -11.69
CA ARG A 89 -23.77 -19.47 -11.39
C ARG A 89 -23.48 -20.26 -12.66
N SER A 90 -24.30 -20.13 -13.69
CA SER A 90 -24.13 -20.81 -14.97
C SER A 90 -22.79 -20.51 -15.65
N ILE A 91 -22.26 -19.31 -15.52
CA ILE A 91 -20.94 -18.94 -16.04
C ILE A 91 -19.83 -19.53 -15.16
N MET A 92 -20.00 -19.51 -13.84
CA MET A 92 -19.05 -20.14 -12.92
C MET A 92 -18.95 -21.66 -13.13
N ASP A 93 -20.07 -22.35 -13.45
CA ASP A 93 -20.07 -23.77 -13.82
C ASP A 93 -19.20 -24.00 -15.06
N GLU A 94 -19.41 -23.23 -16.14
CA GLU A 94 -18.65 -23.38 -17.38
C GLU A 94 -17.14 -23.05 -17.19
N LEU A 95 -16.80 -22.06 -16.36
CA LEU A 95 -15.42 -21.76 -15.98
C LEU A 95 -14.80 -22.92 -15.19
N HIS A 96 -15.52 -23.49 -14.22
CA HIS A 96 -15.07 -24.61 -13.41
C HIS A 96 -14.78 -25.85 -14.25
N GLU A 97 -15.70 -26.22 -15.16
CA GLU A 97 -15.52 -27.34 -16.10
C GLU A 97 -14.28 -27.20 -16.99
N ASN A 98 -13.83 -25.93 -17.20
CA ASN A 98 -12.63 -25.64 -17.97
C ASN A 98 -11.38 -25.39 -17.11
N GLY A 99 -11.44 -25.62 -15.79
CA GLY A 99 -10.31 -25.47 -14.87
C GLY A 99 -9.93 -24.03 -14.54
N ILE A 100 -10.86 -23.09 -14.73
CA ILE A 100 -10.67 -21.67 -14.41
C ILE A 100 -11.36 -21.37 -13.08
N SER A 101 -10.59 -20.87 -12.13
CA SER A 101 -11.05 -20.47 -10.81
C SER A 101 -11.68 -19.07 -10.85
N VAL A 102 -12.52 -18.77 -9.85
CA VAL A 102 -13.23 -17.49 -9.75
C VAL A 102 -12.94 -16.81 -8.42
N ILE A 103 -12.65 -15.50 -8.45
CA ILE A 103 -12.72 -14.60 -7.31
C ILE A 103 -13.95 -13.73 -7.52
N LEU A 104 -14.86 -13.70 -6.52
CA LEU A 104 -16.07 -12.89 -6.59
C LEU A 104 -15.90 -11.60 -5.83
N GLY A 105 -16.14 -10.46 -6.51
CA GLY A 105 -16.24 -9.14 -5.87
C GLY A 105 -17.65 -8.87 -5.35
N THR A 106 -17.78 -8.31 -4.14
CA THR A 106 -19.08 -7.81 -3.66
C THR A 106 -19.48 -6.58 -4.45
N PRO A 107 -20.75 -6.45 -4.91
CA PRO A 107 -21.14 -5.44 -5.90
C PRO A 107 -21.40 -4.05 -5.32
N THR A 108 -20.85 -3.78 -4.15
CA THR A 108 -21.21 -2.63 -3.32
C THR A 108 -20.62 -1.29 -3.80
N ALA A 109 -19.67 -1.32 -4.74
CA ALA A 109 -19.15 -0.09 -5.35
C ALA A 109 -20.19 0.63 -6.26
N THR A 110 -21.24 -0.10 -6.72
CA THR A 110 -22.21 0.39 -7.72
C THR A 110 -23.67 0.17 -7.30
N PRO A 111 -24.18 0.90 -6.30
CA PRO A 111 -25.57 0.79 -5.88
C PRO A 111 -26.53 1.07 -7.03
N PRO A 112 -27.59 0.24 -7.20
CA PRO A 112 -28.50 0.32 -8.35
C PRO A 112 -29.41 1.55 -8.31
N ALA A 113 -29.93 1.93 -9.48
CA ALA A 113 -30.74 3.14 -9.63
C ALA A 113 -31.99 3.15 -8.74
N TRP A 114 -32.68 2.00 -8.55
CA TRP A 114 -33.83 1.91 -7.66
C TRP A 114 -33.51 2.23 -6.19
N LEU A 115 -32.27 1.93 -5.72
CA LEU A 115 -31.83 2.25 -4.38
C LEU A 115 -31.60 3.76 -4.23
N TRP A 116 -31.02 4.41 -5.25
CA TRP A 116 -30.84 5.85 -5.29
C TRP A 116 -32.17 6.61 -5.36
N GLU A 117 -33.14 6.10 -6.11
CA GLU A 117 -34.49 6.69 -6.18
C GLU A 117 -35.21 6.64 -4.83
N LYS A 118 -35.11 5.48 -4.15
CA LYS A 118 -35.77 5.26 -2.86
C LYS A 118 -35.07 5.97 -1.71
N HIS A 119 -33.74 6.03 -1.72
CA HIS A 119 -32.88 6.52 -0.66
C HIS A 119 -31.78 7.46 -1.17
N PRO A 120 -32.14 8.66 -1.67
CA PRO A 120 -31.14 9.60 -2.15
C PRO A 120 -30.16 10.08 -1.06
N GLU A 121 -30.52 9.93 0.22
CA GLU A 121 -29.67 10.25 1.37
C GLU A 121 -28.45 9.36 1.52
N ILE A 122 -28.35 8.23 0.81
CA ILE A 122 -27.13 7.39 0.78
C ILE A 122 -25.96 8.10 0.11
N GLY A 123 -26.22 9.11 -0.71
CA GLY A 123 -25.20 9.87 -1.39
C GLY A 123 -24.36 10.72 -0.44
N GLN A 124 -23.04 10.63 -0.60
CA GLN A 124 -22.08 11.43 0.13
C GLN A 124 -22.35 12.93 -0.01
N LEU A 125 -22.26 13.66 1.08
CA LEU A 125 -22.35 15.11 1.12
C LEU A 125 -20.95 15.72 1.11
N ASP A 126 -20.65 16.57 0.12
CA ASP A 126 -19.37 17.27 0.09
C ASP A 126 -19.31 18.42 1.10
N GLU A 127 -18.15 19.06 1.24
CA GLU A 127 -17.95 20.15 2.20
C GLU A 127 -18.75 21.41 1.87
N ASP A 128 -19.20 21.59 0.62
CA ASP A 128 -20.08 22.69 0.19
C ASP A 128 -21.56 22.39 0.42
N GLY A 129 -21.89 21.20 0.93
CA GLY A 129 -23.26 20.75 1.16
C GLY A 129 -23.94 20.18 -0.08
N ARG A 130 -23.20 19.88 -1.15
CA ARG A 130 -23.73 19.24 -2.36
C ARG A 130 -23.73 17.73 -2.19
N ARG A 131 -24.86 17.10 -2.45
CA ARG A 131 -25.02 15.66 -2.38
C ARG A 131 -24.63 15.00 -3.71
N LYS A 132 -23.84 13.93 -3.63
CA LYS A 132 -23.59 13.07 -4.78
C LYS A 132 -24.83 12.24 -5.10
N TYR A 133 -25.04 11.95 -6.38
CA TYR A 133 -26.16 11.17 -6.88
C TYR A 133 -25.69 9.92 -7.60
N HIS A 134 -26.65 9.13 -8.10
CA HIS A 134 -26.40 8.00 -8.97
C HIS A 134 -25.43 8.35 -10.10
N GLY A 135 -24.42 7.52 -10.27
CA GLY A 135 -23.38 7.71 -11.27
C GLY A 135 -22.64 6.39 -11.52
N ALA A 136 -21.37 6.46 -11.93
CA ALA A 136 -20.62 5.25 -12.25
C ALA A 136 -20.37 4.40 -11.00
N ARG A 137 -19.63 4.91 -10.01
CA ARG A 137 -19.27 4.16 -8.81
C ARG A 137 -18.87 5.07 -7.66
N LYS A 138 -18.90 4.54 -6.42
CA LYS A 138 -18.33 5.15 -5.21
C LYS A 138 -18.86 6.53 -4.86
N SER A 139 -20.16 6.77 -5.02
CA SER A 139 -20.82 8.07 -4.70
C SER A 139 -21.57 8.06 -3.35
N TYR A 140 -21.56 6.97 -2.62
CA TYR A 140 -22.24 6.75 -1.35
C TYR A 140 -21.37 7.13 -0.14
N ASP A 141 -22.04 7.29 1.01
CA ASP A 141 -21.43 7.50 2.32
C ASP A 141 -21.29 6.17 3.07
N TYR A 142 -20.08 5.82 3.48
CA TYR A 142 -19.77 4.61 4.26
C TYR A 142 -20.50 4.56 5.61
N ASN A 143 -20.77 5.72 6.20
CA ASN A 143 -21.41 5.85 7.51
C ASN A 143 -22.93 5.86 7.44
N ASN A 144 -23.52 5.87 6.25
CA ASN A 144 -24.97 5.88 6.08
C ASN A 144 -25.57 4.52 6.43
N GLN A 145 -26.34 4.46 7.52
CA GLN A 145 -26.93 3.21 8.03
C GLN A 145 -27.90 2.54 7.06
N VAL A 146 -28.60 3.32 6.25
CA VAL A 146 -29.49 2.77 5.21
C VAL A 146 -28.65 2.05 4.15
N TYR A 147 -27.58 2.68 3.71
CA TYR A 147 -26.68 2.05 2.74
C TYR A 147 -26.02 0.79 3.30
N GLN A 148 -25.49 0.84 4.53
CA GLN A 148 -24.93 -0.31 5.22
C GLN A 148 -25.94 -1.48 5.30
N HIS A 149 -27.20 -1.20 5.59
CA HIS A 149 -28.24 -2.22 5.62
C HIS A 149 -28.38 -2.93 4.25
N TYR A 150 -28.45 -2.17 3.16
CA TYR A 150 -28.57 -2.74 1.81
C TYR A 150 -27.30 -3.48 1.38
N VAL A 151 -26.12 -2.99 1.74
CA VAL A 151 -24.83 -3.69 1.54
C VAL A 151 -24.81 -5.05 2.22
N VAL A 152 -25.10 -5.11 3.51
CA VAL A 152 -25.16 -6.37 4.26
C VAL A 152 -26.16 -7.34 3.62
N ARG A 153 -27.30 -6.82 3.16
CA ARG A 153 -28.36 -7.63 2.53
C ARG A 153 -27.87 -8.27 1.23
N ILE A 154 -27.36 -7.48 0.27
CA ILE A 154 -26.94 -8.02 -1.03
C ILE A 154 -25.74 -8.97 -0.88
N VAL A 155 -24.77 -8.62 -0.04
CA VAL A 155 -23.60 -9.49 0.22
C VAL A 155 -24.03 -10.81 0.86
N THR A 156 -24.98 -10.78 1.80
CA THR A 156 -25.54 -11.97 2.43
C THR A 156 -26.22 -12.89 1.41
N GLU A 157 -27.08 -12.34 0.53
CA GLU A 157 -27.79 -13.15 -0.47
C GLU A 157 -26.83 -13.71 -1.53
N MET A 158 -25.82 -12.94 -1.93
CA MET A 158 -24.76 -13.40 -2.83
C MET A 158 -23.94 -14.54 -2.21
N ALA A 159 -23.52 -14.40 -0.94
CA ALA A 159 -22.77 -15.43 -0.24
C ALA A 159 -23.58 -16.72 -0.03
N LYS A 160 -24.88 -16.62 0.28
CA LYS A 160 -25.79 -17.78 0.33
C LYS A 160 -25.89 -18.51 -1.01
N ALA A 161 -26.01 -17.74 -2.10
CA ALA A 161 -26.21 -18.30 -3.43
C ALA A 161 -24.94 -18.95 -3.99
N LEU A 162 -23.76 -18.35 -3.78
CA LEU A 162 -22.54 -18.66 -4.51
C LEU A 162 -21.37 -19.08 -3.61
N GLY A 163 -21.44 -18.88 -2.28
CA GLY A 163 -20.33 -19.04 -1.36
C GLY A 163 -19.71 -20.43 -1.28
N SER A 164 -20.46 -21.47 -1.64
CA SER A 164 -19.98 -22.87 -1.67
C SER A 164 -19.67 -23.36 -3.10
N HIS A 165 -19.70 -22.50 -4.10
CA HIS A 165 -19.49 -22.90 -5.50
C HIS A 165 -18.07 -23.45 -5.71
N PRO A 166 -17.88 -24.59 -6.42
CA PRO A 166 -16.55 -25.22 -6.56
C PRO A 166 -15.53 -24.38 -7.34
N ALA A 167 -15.97 -23.50 -8.24
CA ALA A 167 -15.09 -22.57 -8.94
C ALA A 167 -14.54 -21.46 -8.02
N LEU A 168 -15.26 -21.15 -6.92
CA LEU A 168 -14.92 -20.01 -6.05
C LEU A 168 -13.70 -20.35 -5.19
N ILE A 169 -12.64 -19.55 -5.34
CA ILE A 169 -11.42 -19.66 -4.53
C ILE A 169 -11.22 -18.51 -3.56
N GLY A 170 -11.92 -17.42 -3.73
CA GLY A 170 -11.81 -16.25 -2.85
C GLY A 170 -12.84 -15.16 -3.13
N TRP A 171 -12.88 -14.19 -2.22
CA TRP A 171 -13.74 -13.02 -2.28
C TRP A 171 -12.94 -11.73 -2.28
N GLN A 172 -13.45 -10.70 -2.95
CA GLN A 172 -13.04 -9.31 -2.80
C GLN A 172 -14.19 -8.51 -2.21
N THR A 173 -13.92 -7.67 -1.21
CA THR A 173 -14.89 -6.70 -0.71
C THR A 173 -14.86 -5.43 -1.55
N ASP A 174 -16.03 -4.93 -2.00
CA ASP A 174 -16.16 -3.66 -2.73
C ASP A 174 -15.16 -3.51 -3.90
N ASN A 175 -14.66 -2.31 -4.16
CA ASN A 175 -13.59 -2.01 -5.10
C ASN A 175 -12.81 -0.77 -4.66
N GLU A 176 -11.50 -0.89 -4.46
CA GLU A 176 -10.57 0.20 -4.12
C GLU A 176 -11.12 1.14 -3.04
N LEU A 177 -11.49 0.59 -1.89
CA LEU A 177 -11.96 1.38 -0.76
C LEU A 177 -10.93 2.43 -0.36
N SER A 178 -11.37 3.65 -0.20
CA SER A 178 -10.51 4.79 0.15
C SER A 178 -11.27 5.79 0.99
N MET A 179 -10.55 6.58 1.77
CA MET A 179 -11.16 7.66 2.55
C MET A 179 -11.95 8.60 1.65
N LYS A 180 -13.21 8.82 2.01
CA LYS A 180 -14.13 9.76 1.34
C LYS A 180 -14.87 10.53 2.40
N PRO A 181 -14.49 11.77 2.65
CA PRO A 181 -15.14 12.58 3.69
C PRO A 181 -16.60 12.84 3.36
N ASP A 182 -17.48 12.54 4.30
CA ASP A 182 -18.89 12.94 4.27
C ASP A 182 -19.14 14.04 5.30
N TYR A 183 -19.80 15.12 4.87
CA TYR A 183 -20.05 16.30 5.70
C TYR A 183 -21.51 16.38 6.17
N SER A 184 -22.22 15.25 6.23
CA SER A 184 -23.57 15.19 6.76
C SER A 184 -23.60 15.41 8.28
N GLN A 185 -24.76 15.78 8.79
CA GLN A 185 -24.96 15.93 10.24
C GLN A 185 -24.81 14.59 10.98
N SER A 186 -25.19 13.47 10.36
CA SER A 186 -25.00 12.13 10.92
C SER A 186 -23.52 11.79 11.10
N THR A 187 -22.70 12.00 10.07
CA THR A 187 -21.26 11.78 10.14
C THR A 187 -20.59 12.69 11.16
N LYS A 188 -21.03 13.97 11.28
CA LYS A 188 -20.54 14.86 12.33
C LYS A 188 -20.78 14.30 13.72
N VAL A 189 -21.98 13.80 14.00
CA VAL A 189 -22.31 13.20 15.31
C VAL A 189 -21.47 11.95 15.58
N LEU A 190 -21.27 11.10 14.57
CA LEU A 190 -20.40 9.92 14.70
C LEU A 190 -18.96 10.31 15.03
N PHE A 191 -18.39 11.29 14.34
CA PHE A 191 -17.05 11.80 14.61
C PHE A 191 -16.92 12.37 16.03
N GLN A 192 -17.89 13.17 16.47
CA GLN A 192 -17.91 13.73 17.82
C GLN A 192 -18.02 12.65 18.91
N ASN A 193 -18.76 11.57 18.66
CA ASN A 193 -18.83 10.43 19.57
C ASN A 193 -17.54 9.64 19.59
N TRP A 194 -16.92 9.40 18.43
CA TRP A 194 -15.63 8.76 18.30
C TRP A 194 -14.53 9.53 19.07
N LEU A 195 -14.50 10.86 18.96
CA LEU A 195 -13.61 11.69 19.79
C LEU A 195 -13.89 11.55 21.28
N ARG A 196 -15.16 11.48 21.68
CA ARG A 196 -15.54 11.29 23.09
C ARG A 196 -15.07 9.95 23.63
N GLU A 197 -15.19 8.89 22.86
CA GLU A 197 -14.69 7.56 23.23
C GLU A 197 -13.16 7.57 23.37
N LYS A 198 -12.46 8.19 22.43
CA LYS A 198 -10.99 8.24 22.40
C LYS A 198 -10.39 9.09 23.52
N TYR A 199 -10.96 10.25 23.80
CA TYR A 199 -10.40 11.22 24.75
C TYR A 199 -11.04 11.22 26.13
N GLY A 200 -12.20 10.61 26.29
CA GLY A 200 -12.97 10.54 27.54
C GLY A 200 -13.62 11.87 27.91
N THR A 201 -12.83 12.92 28.20
CA THR A 201 -13.32 14.25 28.57
C THR A 201 -12.88 15.32 27.58
N ILE A 202 -13.62 16.41 27.52
CA ILE A 202 -13.29 17.53 26.64
C ILE A 202 -12.04 18.29 27.14
N GLU A 203 -11.82 18.31 28.44
CA GLU A 203 -10.65 18.90 29.07
C GLU A 203 -9.38 18.14 28.66
N ASN A 204 -9.43 16.81 28.66
CA ASN A 204 -8.33 15.95 28.22
C ASN A 204 -8.01 16.19 26.73
N LEU A 205 -9.02 16.26 25.88
CA LEU A 205 -8.82 16.59 24.45
C LEU A 205 -8.15 17.95 24.29
N ASN A 206 -8.66 18.99 24.98
CA ASN A 206 -8.11 20.33 24.91
C ASN A 206 -6.65 20.40 25.37
N GLN A 207 -6.32 19.68 26.45
CA GLN A 207 -4.95 19.60 26.96
C GLN A 207 -4.01 18.94 25.95
N ILE A 208 -4.39 17.80 25.42
CA ILE A 208 -3.57 17.02 24.47
C ILE A 208 -3.36 17.79 23.16
N TRP A 209 -4.41 18.45 22.64
CA TRP A 209 -4.31 19.24 21.42
C TRP A 209 -3.71 20.63 21.64
N ALA A 210 -3.51 21.07 22.88
CA ALA A 210 -3.04 22.43 23.20
C ALA A 210 -3.94 23.52 22.56
N THR A 211 -5.25 23.42 22.75
CA THR A 211 -6.27 24.25 22.07
C THR A 211 -6.33 25.70 22.56
N ASP A 212 -5.51 26.11 23.52
CA ASP A 212 -5.44 27.49 24.00
C ASP A 212 -5.01 28.48 22.92
N LEU A 213 -4.23 27.99 21.94
CA LEU A 213 -3.77 28.79 20.83
C LEU A 213 -4.96 29.29 20.00
N TRP A 214 -5.03 30.59 19.82
CA TRP A 214 -6.06 31.30 19.02
C TRP A 214 -7.49 31.00 19.45
N SER A 215 -7.70 30.75 20.77
CA SER A 215 -9.04 30.51 21.35
C SER A 215 -9.79 29.31 20.73
N GLN A 216 -9.07 28.24 20.45
CA GLN A 216 -9.67 27.04 19.85
C GLN A 216 -10.18 26.03 20.90
N THR A 217 -10.22 26.40 22.18
CA THR A 217 -10.66 25.56 23.31
C THR A 217 -12.15 25.26 23.22
N TYR A 218 -12.50 23.99 23.27
CA TYR A 218 -13.90 23.51 23.28
C TYR A 218 -14.41 23.29 24.70
N GLN A 219 -15.68 23.58 24.95
CA GLN A 219 -16.35 23.28 26.22
C GLN A 219 -17.12 21.97 26.18
N ARG A 220 -17.48 21.46 25.00
CA ARG A 220 -18.23 20.23 24.78
C ARG A 220 -17.85 19.64 23.41
N PHE A 221 -17.91 18.31 23.29
CA PHE A 221 -17.62 17.61 22.02
C PHE A 221 -18.52 18.01 20.85
N ASP A 222 -19.78 18.41 21.11
CA ASP A 222 -20.71 18.83 20.06
C ASP A 222 -20.40 20.20 19.42
N GLN A 223 -19.45 20.94 20.00
CA GLN A 223 -18.90 22.17 19.40
C GLN A 223 -17.83 21.87 18.35
N ILE A 224 -17.22 20.67 18.37
CA ILE A 224 -16.16 20.31 17.43
C ILE A 224 -16.73 20.23 16.01
N PRO A 225 -16.22 21.02 15.04
CA PRO A 225 -16.67 20.98 13.65
C PRO A 225 -16.07 19.82 12.89
N LEU A 226 -16.64 19.47 11.74
CA LEU A 226 -15.91 18.75 10.70
C LEU A 226 -14.94 19.73 10.01
N PRO A 227 -13.65 19.40 9.88
CA PRO A 227 -12.71 20.30 9.22
C PRO A 227 -13.02 20.43 7.73
N ARG A 228 -12.81 21.65 7.19
CA ARG A 228 -13.08 22.02 5.80
C ARG A 228 -11.86 22.71 5.20
N ASP A 229 -11.57 22.50 3.94
CA ASP A 229 -10.35 22.97 3.29
C ASP A 229 -10.20 24.49 3.26
N TRP A 230 -11.31 25.25 3.27
CA TRP A 230 -11.28 26.73 3.28
C TRP A 230 -11.16 27.36 4.68
N THR A 231 -11.10 26.55 5.76
CA THR A 231 -10.95 27.03 7.13
C THR A 231 -9.63 26.55 7.71
N TRP A 232 -8.91 27.45 8.37
CA TRP A 232 -7.66 27.14 9.03
C TRP A 232 -7.92 26.40 10.34
N HIS A 233 -8.11 25.11 10.25
CA HIS A 233 -8.41 24.27 11.40
C HIS A 233 -7.14 23.83 12.14
N HIS A 234 -7.32 23.49 13.42
CA HIS A 234 -6.27 22.91 14.26
C HIS A 234 -5.70 21.63 13.62
N PRO A 235 -4.36 21.45 13.53
CA PRO A 235 -3.74 20.27 12.93
C PRO A 235 -4.23 18.94 13.53
N SER A 236 -4.33 18.88 14.88
CA SER A 236 -4.84 17.67 15.57
C SER A 236 -6.27 17.34 15.17
N LEU A 237 -7.16 18.33 14.99
CA LEU A 237 -8.52 18.11 14.50
C LEU A 237 -8.51 17.52 13.07
N GLN A 238 -7.63 18.02 12.20
CA GLN A 238 -7.51 17.52 10.83
C GLN A 238 -6.97 16.10 10.79
N LEU A 239 -5.98 15.76 11.63
CA LEU A 239 -5.45 14.40 11.75
C LEU A 239 -6.50 13.43 12.26
N GLU A 240 -7.21 13.77 13.33
CA GLU A 240 -8.26 12.91 13.90
C GLU A 240 -9.42 12.71 12.92
N TRP A 241 -9.74 13.71 12.10
CA TRP A 241 -10.73 13.55 11.03
C TRP A 241 -10.28 12.55 9.97
N LYS A 242 -9.00 12.53 9.61
CA LYS A 242 -8.45 11.54 8.66
C LYS A 242 -8.44 10.13 9.28
N ARG A 243 -8.06 10.00 10.55
CA ARG A 243 -8.13 8.73 11.30
C ARG A 243 -9.55 8.18 11.33
N PHE A 244 -10.53 9.01 11.72
CA PHE A 244 -11.93 8.62 11.71
C PHE A 244 -12.43 8.17 10.32
N GLN A 245 -12.03 8.87 9.25
CA GLN A 245 -12.38 8.46 7.89
C GLN A 245 -11.77 7.11 7.53
N SER A 246 -10.52 6.86 7.91
CA SER A 246 -9.86 5.57 7.68
C SER A 246 -10.56 4.44 8.45
N GLU A 247 -10.91 4.66 9.72
CA GLU A 247 -11.68 3.69 10.51
C GLU A 247 -13.10 3.46 9.95
N SER A 248 -13.73 4.48 9.38
CA SER A 248 -15.03 4.33 8.70
C SER A 248 -14.95 3.39 7.50
N VAL A 249 -13.83 3.41 6.77
CA VAL A 249 -13.56 2.47 5.66
C VAL A 249 -13.41 1.05 6.20
N VAL A 250 -12.61 0.87 7.25
CA VAL A 250 -12.40 -0.44 7.92
C VAL A 250 -13.73 -1.01 8.41
N HIS A 251 -14.54 -0.18 9.10
CA HIS A 251 -15.86 -0.60 9.58
C HIS A 251 -16.79 -1.03 8.41
N PHE A 252 -16.82 -0.26 7.34
CA PHE A 252 -17.65 -0.58 6.17
C PHE A 252 -17.23 -1.91 5.51
N GLN A 253 -15.93 -2.18 5.44
CA GLN A 253 -15.41 -3.47 4.98
C GLN A 253 -15.78 -4.61 5.92
N ALA A 254 -15.64 -4.42 7.24
CA ALA A 254 -15.96 -5.43 8.24
C ALA A 254 -17.42 -5.91 8.18
N LEU A 255 -18.37 -5.03 7.82
CA LEU A 255 -19.77 -5.40 7.58
C LEU A 255 -19.91 -6.42 6.44
N GLN A 256 -19.17 -6.24 5.36
CA GLN A 256 -19.17 -7.14 4.20
C GLN A 256 -18.48 -8.46 4.54
N LEU A 257 -17.31 -8.40 5.20
CA LEU A 257 -16.60 -9.58 5.68
C LEU A 257 -17.50 -10.45 6.58
N ALA A 258 -18.16 -9.85 7.57
CA ALA A 258 -19.08 -10.54 8.47
C ALA A 258 -20.27 -11.18 7.72
N ALA A 259 -20.76 -10.55 6.65
CA ALA A 259 -21.84 -11.10 5.83
C ALA A 259 -21.37 -12.31 5.01
N ILE A 260 -20.17 -12.26 4.42
CA ILE A 260 -19.56 -13.37 3.66
C ILE A 260 -19.31 -14.57 4.58
N ARG A 261 -18.65 -14.36 5.72
CA ARG A 261 -18.25 -15.42 6.67
C ARG A 261 -19.41 -16.27 7.21
N LYS A 262 -20.64 -15.78 7.13
CA LYS A 262 -21.83 -16.58 7.53
C LYS A 262 -22.13 -17.75 6.59
N TYR A 263 -21.69 -17.69 5.34
CA TYR A 263 -22.09 -18.63 4.28
C TYR A 263 -20.94 -19.11 3.40
N SER A 264 -19.72 -18.65 3.65
CA SER A 264 -18.55 -19.03 2.87
C SER A 264 -17.29 -19.04 3.76
N ASP A 265 -16.54 -20.14 3.65
CA ASP A 265 -15.23 -20.32 4.28
C ASP A 265 -14.07 -19.92 3.33
N ARG A 266 -14.40 -19.39 2.15
CA ARG A 266 -13.39 -19.00 1.17
C ARG A 266 -12.67 -17.73 1.63
N PRO A 267 -11.35 -17.64 1.37
CA PRO A 267 -10.54 -16.48 1.72
C PRO A 267 -11.13 -15.16 1.19
N VAL A 268 -10.98 -14.10 1.98
CA VAL A 268 -11.48 -12.76 1.65
C VAL A 268 -10.33 -11.78 1.61
N THR A 269 -10.31 -10.90 0.61
CA THR A 269 -9.36 -9.80 0.47
C THR A 269 -10.05 -8.51 0.03
N HIS A 270 -9.24 -7.50 -0.19
CA HIS A 270 -9.62 -6.21 -0.80
C HIS A 270 -8.55 -5.76 -1.79
N ASP A 271 -8.95 -5.14 -2.89
CA ASP A 271 -8.07 -4.58 -3.91
C ASP A 271 -7.59 -3.18 -3.54
N SER A 272 -6.48 -3.08 -2.79
CA SER A 272 -5.93 -1.81 -2.36
C SER A 272 -5.34 -0.99 -3.51
N MET A 273 -5.47 0.35 -3.45
CA MET A 273 -4.89 1.27 -4.43
C MET A 273 -3.70 2.02 -3.81
N PRO A 274 -2.47 1.90 -4.36
CA PRO A 274 -1.31 2.60 -3.82
C PRO A 274 -1.46 4.12 -3.79
N GLY A 275 -0.80 4.77 -2.81
CA GLY A 275 -0.82 6.23 -2.67
C GLY A 275 -2.10 6.82 -2.09
N GLN A 276 -3.07 5.99 -1.70
CA GLN A 276 -4.21 6.40 -0.89
C GLN A 276 -3.77 6.62 0.56
N THR A 277 -4.45 7.52 1.26
CA THR A 277 -4.17 7.84 2.67
C THR A 277 -4.89 6.92 3.67
N THR A 278 -5.68 5.97 3.20
CA THR A 278 -6.30 4.94 4.04
C THR A 278 -5.22 4.11 4.72
N ASN A 279 -5.39 3.84 6.01
CA ASN A 279 -4.50 2.91 6.71
C ASN A 279 -4.78 1.48 6.27
N TYR A 280 -3.96 0.96 5.38
CA TYR A 280 -4.10 -0.40 4.86
C TYR A 280 -3.66 -1.47 5.86
N GLU A 281 -2.79 -1.17 6.83
CA GLU A 281 -2.48 -2.09 7.92
C GLU A 281 -3.77 -2.49 8.65
N ASN A 282 -4.56 -1.50 9.09
CA ASN A 282 -5.84 -1.73 9.74
C ASN A 282 -6.89 -2.37 8.80
N LEU A 283 -6.90 -1.97 7.52
CA LEU A 283 -7.89 -2.49 6.57
C LEU A 283 -7.70 -3.98 6.29
N PHE A 284 -6.46 -4.46 6.28
CA PHE A 284 -6.13 -5.85 5.99
C PHE A 284 -5.98 -6.73 7.24
N GLU A 285 -6.11 -6.19 8.43
CA GLU A 285 -5.93 -6.93 9.70
C GLU A 285 -6.81 -8.20 9.74
N ASP A 286 -8.10 -8.06 9.44
CA ASP A 286 -9.08 -9.15 9.46
C ASP A 286 -9.22 -9.91 8.13
N LEU A 287 -8.52 -9.50 7.07
CA LEU A 287 -8.56 -10.17 5.78
C LEU A 287 -7.53 -11.30 5.71
N ASP A 288 -7.77 -12.28 4.84
CA ASP A 288 -6.96 -13.50 4.79
C ASP A 288 -5.67 -13.32 4.00
N TYR A 289 -5.67 -12.48 2.97
CA TYR A 289 -4.48 -12.23 2.13
C TYR A 289 -4.48 -10.81 1.57
N MET A 290 -3.31 -10.38 1.10
CA MET A 290 -3.10 -9.04 0.55
C MET A 290 -3.37 -9.01 -0.95
N ALA A 291 -4.01 -7.95 -1.42
CA ALA A 291 -4.12 -7.68 -2.85
C ALA A 291 -3.96 -6.18 -3.15
N VAL A 292 -3.36 -5.89 -4.30
CA VAL A 292 -3.04 -4.53 -4.73
C VAL A 292 -3.38 -4.31 -6.20
N ASN A 293 -3.89 -3.13 -6.52
CA ASN A 293 -3.99 -2.61 -7.88
C ASN A 293 -2.73 -1.78 -8.16
N ASN A 294 -1.98 -2.12 -9.19
CA ASN A 294 -0.68 -1.50 -9.45
C ASN A 294 -0.53 -1.15 -10.93
N TYR A 295 -0.92 0.07 -11.28
CA TYR A 295 -0.81 0.62 -12.63
C TYR A 295 0.44 1.46 -12.76
N HIS A 296 1.19 1.25 -13.85
CA HIS A 296 2.48 1.90 -14.05
C HIS A 296 2.80 2.04 -15.54
N SER A 297 3.65 3.01 -15.84
CA SER A 297 4.29 3.17 -17.14
C SER A 297 5.66 2.49 -17.11
N PHE A 298 6.11 1.95 -18.23
CA PHE A 298 7.45 1.37 -18.38
C PHE A 298 8.58 2.36 -17.98
N GLU A 299 8.32 3.66 -18.07
CA GLU A 299 9.26 4.71 -17.65
C GLU A 299 9.42 4.83 -16.12
N ALA A 300 8.63 4.10 -15.36
CA ALA A 300 8.53 4.26 -13.93
C ALA A 300 8.37 2.93 -13.17
N TYR A 301 8.86 1.83 -13.71
CA TYR A 301 8.74 0.51 -13.08
C TYR A 301 9.45 0.43 -11.73
N ASP A 302 10.58 1.15 -11.56
CA ASP A 302 11.27 1.25 -10.28
C ASP A 302 10.37 1.80 -9.16
N ARG A 303 9.46 2.71 -9.50
CA ARG A 303 8.60 3.42 -8.54
C ARG A 303 7.53 2.55 -7.90
N VAL A 304 7.17 1.47 -8.56
CA VAL A 304 6.07 0.61 -8.11
C VAL A 304 6.52 -0.65 -7.38
N LEU A 305 7.83 -0.90 -7.31
CA LEU A 305 8.42 -2.02 -6.55
C LEU A 305 8.04 -1.95 -5.07
N SER A 306 8.07 -0.75 -4.49
CA SER A 306 7.74 -0.54 -3.08
C SER A 306 6.31 -0.96 -2.73
N ASN A 307 5.40 -0.98 -3.71
CA ASN A 307 4.01 -1.41 -3.47
C ASN A 307 3.96 -2.91 -3.13
N TYR A 308 4.73 -3.74 -3.83
CA TYR A 308 4.79 -5.18 -3.56
C TYR A 308 5.48 -5.48 -2.24
N ASP A 309 6.60 -4.79 -1.92
CA ASP A 309 7.28 -4.94 -0.64
C ASP A 309 6.40 -4.48 0.54
N ARG A 310 5.59 -3.42 0.37
CA ARG A 310 4.61 -3.02 1.39
C ARG A 310 3.53 -4.08 1.62
N MET A 311 3.08 -4.78 0.58
CA MET A 311 2.13 -5.88 0.76
C MET A 311 2.68 -6.94 1.71
N ARG A 312 3.95 -7.32 1.56
CA ARG A 312 4.62 -8.24 2.48
C ARG A 312 4.78 -7.67 3.88
N GLY A 313 4.90 -6.33 3.99
CA GLY A 313 4.97 -5.62 5.29
C GLY A 313 3.65 -5.59 6.05
N TYR A 314 2.53 -5.49 5.36
CA TYR A 314 1.21 -5.50 6.02
C TYR A 314 0.83 -6.87 6.55
N LYS A 315 1.11 -7.93 5.80
CA LYS A 315 0.76 -9.29 6.18
C LYS A 315 1.78 -10.29 5.62
N LYS A 316 2.20 -11.24 6.43
CA LYS A 316 3.07 -12.34 5.99
C LYS A 316 2.32 -13.24 5.00
N GLY A 317 3.04 -13.83 4.07
CA GLY A 317 2.49 -14.72 3.06
C GLY A 317 2.55 -14.17 1.64
N MET A 318 1.86 -14.84 0.72
CA MET A 318 1.81 -14.42 -0.68
C MET A 318 0.75 -13.33 -0.86
N HIS A 319 1.06 -12.36 -1.70
CA HIS A 319 0.11 -11.32 -2.10
C HIS A 319 -0.38 -11.54 -3.54
N TRP A 320 -1.36 -10.73 -3.95
CA TRP A 320 -1.92 -10.75 -5.29
C TRP A 320 -1.86 -9.37 -5.94
N LEU A 321 -1.59 -9.34 -7.23
CA LEU A 321 -1.82 -8.19 -8.09
C LEU A 321 -3.24 -8.32 -8.68
N PHE A 322 -4.20 -7.52 -8.19
CA PHE A 322 -5.59 -7.64 -8.61
C PHE A 322 -5.95 -6.80 -9.82
N GLU A 323 -5.18 -5.74 -10.08
CA GLU A 323 -5.31 -4.97 -11.31
C GLU A 323 -3.97 -4.46 -11.80
N THR A 324 -3.75 -4.65 -13.09
CA THR A 324 -2.74 -3.96 -13.89
C THR A 324 -3.20 -3.91 -15.35
N ALA A 325 -2.67 -2.98 -16.14
CA ALA A 325 -3.04 -2.89 -17.55
C ALA A 325 -2.32 -3.97 -18.37
N PRO A 326 -3.03 -4.68 -19.28
CA PRO A 326 -2.38 -5.65 -20.16
C PRO A 326 -1.54 -4.98 -21.28
N ASN A 327 -1.80 -3.71 -21.56
CA ASN A 327 -1.08 -2.91 -22.56
C ASN A 327 -1.09 -1.41 -22.21
N ASN A 328 -2.16 -0.69 -22.47
CA ASN A 328 -2.30 0.71 -22.06
C ASN A 328 -3.31 0.86 -20.94
N SER A 329 -3.08 1.82 -20.06
CA SER A 329 -4.04 2.26 -19.06
C SER A 329 -4.72 3.54 -19.53
N GLY A 330 -6.02 3.68 -19.30
CA GLY A 330 -6.73 4.89 -19.66
C GLY A 330 -8.18 4.88 -19.20
N GLY A 331 -8.72 6.06 -18.97
CA GLY A 331 -10.11 6.22 -18.54
C GLY A 331 -10.33 7.44 -17.66
N GLY A 332 -11.60 7.77 -17.45
CA GLY A 332 -12.05 8.85 -16.57
C GLY A 332 -12.31 10.19 -17.27
N ALA A 333 -13.24 10.93 -16.70
CA ALA A 333 -13.76 12.17 -17.25
C ALA A 333 -12.78 13.35 -17.32
N LYS A 334 -11.54 13.21 -16.83
CA LYS A 334 -10.54 14.29 -16.70
C LYS A 334 -9.17 13.96 -17.28
N GLY A 335 -9.08 13.08 -18.27
CA GLY A 335 -7.90 12.99 -19.12
C GLY A 335 -6.66 12.34 -18.48
N ASN A 336 -6.79 11.53 -17.47
CA ASN A 336 -5.72 10.66 -16.98
C ASN A 336 -5.60 9.46 -17.92
N THR A 337 -5.12 9.70 -19.13
CA THR A 337 -4.90 8.67 -20.14
C THR A 337 -3.41 8.45 -20.30
N TRP A 338 -2.99 7.23 -19.98
CA TRP A 338 -1.61 6.77 -20.14
C TRP A 338 -1.52 5.95 -21.44
N PHE A 339 -1.74 6.61 -22.58
CA PHE A 339 -1.66 5.96 -23.90
C PHE A 339 -0.23 5.96 -24.41
N LEU A 340 0.69 5.34 -23.66
CA LEU A 340 2.05 5.19 -24.13
C LEU A 340 2.19 3.86 -24.87
N HIS A 341 2.85 3.90 -26.01
CA HIS A 341 3.31 2.70 -26.69
C HIS A 341 4.32 1.98 -25.80
N GLN A 342 4.03 0.74 -25.45
CA GLN A 342 4.88 -0.07 -24.58
C GLN A 342 6.05 -0.64 -25.41
N PRO A 343 7.32 -0.55 -24.95
CA PRO A 343 8.43 -1.27 -25.55
C PRO A 343 8.25 -2.78 -25.47
N ASP A 344 8.82 -3.51 -26.43
CA ASP A 344 8.82 -4.96 -26.44
C ASP A 344 9.43 -5.52 -25.14
N GLY A 345 8.77 -6.51 -24.54
CA GLY A 345 9.18 -7.13 -23.27
C GLY A 345 8.80 -6.38 -22.02
N SER A 346 8.45 -5.08 -22.10
CA SER A 346 8.16 -4.27 -20.91
C SER A 346 6.96 -4.80 -20.08
N MET A 347 5.93 -5.32 -20.73
CA MET A 347 4.78 -5.92 -20.04
C MET A 347 5.18 -7.21 -19.32
N HIS A 348 6.06 -8.01 -19.89
CA HIS A 348 6.61 -9.21 -19.29
C HIS A 348 7.38 -8.85 -18.01
N ALA A 349 8.32 -7.90 -18.08
CA ALA A 349 9.02 -7.36 -16.92
C ALA A 349 8.07 -6.84 -15.85
N ALA A 350 7.09 -6.01 -16.23
CA ALA A 350 6.10 -5.45 -15.30
C ALA A 350 5.37 -6.51 -14.47
N LEU A 351 4.98 -7.61 -15.09
CA LEU A 351 4.26 -8.66 -14.37
C LEU A 351 5.19 -9.53 -13.52
N TRP A 352 6.43 -9.74 -14.00
CA TRP A 352 7.42 -10.48 -13.24
C TRP A 352 7.85 -9.80 -11.95
N MET A 353 7.80 -8.46 -11.85
CA MET A 353 8.01 -7.77 -10.57
C MET A 353 7.11 -8.31 -9.46
N ASN A 354 5.82 -8.54 -9.75
CA ASN A 354 4.88 -9.11 -8.78
C ASN A 354 5.32 -10.51 -8.31
N TYR A 355 5.56 -11.43 -9.25
CA TYR A 355 5.93 -12.81 -8.89
C TYR A 355 7.32 -12.90 -8.26
N ALA A 356 8.27 -12.09 -8.70
CA ALA A 356 9.60 -12.02 -8.10
C ALA A 356 9.52 -11.64 -6.62
N LEU A 357 8.70 -10.63 -6.29
CA LEU A 357 8.56 -10.11 -4.93
C LEU A 357 7.53 -10.88 -4.08
N GLY A 358 7.12 -12.10 -4.48
CA GLY A 358 6.32 -13.01 -3.66
C GLY A 358 4.83 -13.06 -4.03
N GLY A 359 4.42 -12.49 -5.16
CA GLY A 359 3.06 -12.60 -5.65
C GLY A 359 2.66 -14.03 -6.01
N GLN A 360 1.45 -14.45 -5.63
CA GLN A 360 0.87 -15.73 -6.00
C GLN A 360 0.04 -15.64 -7.28
N GLY A 361 -0.57 -14.49 -7.52
CA GLY A 361 -1.44 -14.27 -8.66
C GLY A 361 -1.38 -12.88 -9.22
N ALA A 362 -1.76 -12.77 -10.50
CA ALA A 362 -1.93 -11.49 -11.17
C ALA A 362 -3.16 -11.50 -12.07
N ILE A 363 -3.92 -10.43 -12.03
CA ILE A 363 -5.18 -10.23 -12.75
C ILE A 363 -5.08 -8.94 -13.56
N PHE A 364 -5.28 -9.03 -14.86
CA PHE A 364 -5.35 -7.84 -15.71
C PHE A 364 -6.71 -7.14 -15.60
N TRP A 365 -6.70 -5.84 -15.57
CA TRP A 365 -7.83 -4.98 -15.90
C TRP A 365 -7.69 -4.56 -17.36
N LEU A 366 -8.43 -5.14 -18.40
CA LEU A 366 -9.48 -6.12 -18.19
C LEU A 366 -9.48 -7.14 -19.35
N TRP A 367 -10.32 -8.16 -19.27
CA TRP A 367 -10.43 -9.21 -20.29
C TRP A 367 -10.83 -8.67 -21.67
N ARG A 368 -12.00 -8.01 -21.76
CA ARG A 368 -12.53 -7.45 -23.00
C ARG A 368 -12.82 -5.97 -22.84
N GLN A 369 -12.38 -5.14 -23.79
CA GLN A 369 -12.55 -3.70 -23.79
C GLN A 369 -14.01 -3.30 -23.52
N HIS A 370 -14.24 -2.37 -22.62
CA HIS A 370 -15.57 -1.86 -22.34
C HIS A 370 -16.23 -1.27 -23.60
N ARG A 371 -17.48 -1.65 -23.85
CA ARG A 371 -18.29 -1.13 -24.97
C ARG A 371 -18.89 0.26 -24.70
N ALA A 372 -18.85 0.69 -23.46
CA ALA A 372 -19.38 1.98 -23.00
C ALA A 372 -18.78 2.37 -21.65
N GLY A 373 -19.01 3.62 -21.22
CA GLY A 373 -18.61 4.12 -19.91
C GLY A 373 -17.29 4.89 -19.91
N GLN A 374 -16.91 5.34 -18.73
CA GLN A 374 -15.78 6.26 -18.54
C GLN A 374 -14.43 5.60 -18.86
N GLU A 375 -14.31 4.29 -18.71
CA GLU A 375 -13.09 3.51 -18.94
C GLU A 375 -13.09 2.78 -20.30
N MET A 376 -13.98 3.18 -21.23
CA MET A 376 -14.01 2.62 -22.59
C MET A 376 -12.65 2.65 -23.32
N PRO A 377 -11.79 3.67 -23.12
CA PRO A 377 -10.46 3.73 -23.75
C PRO A 377 -9.41 2.83 -23.07
N HIS A 378 -9.72 2.19 -21.94
CA HIS A 378 -8.76 1.36 -21.23
C HIS A 378 -8.30 0.15 -22.08
N GLY A 379 -7.03 -0.23 -21.94
CA GLY A 379 -6.48 -1.41 -22.56
C GLY A 379 -7.10 -2.71 -22.06
N SER A 380 -7.05 -3.73 -22.89
CA SER A 380 -7.70 -5.01 -22.65
C SER A 380 -6.97 -6.13 -23.38
N ILE A 381 -7.31 -7.38 -23.10
CA ILE A 381 -6.76 -8.57 -23.78
C ILE A 381 -7.47 -8.82 -25.10
N LEU A 382 -8.79 -8.65 -25.13
CA LEU A 382 -9.59 -8.65 -26.35
C LEU A 382 -10.20 -7.27 -26.56
N ASN A 383 -10.24 -6.80 -27.78
CA ASN A 383 -10.96 -5.57 -28.13
C ASN A 383 -12.49 -5.74 -28.01
N ALA A 384 -13.25 -4.66 -28.17
CA ALA A 384 -14.71 -4.66 -27.99
C ALA A 384 -15.44 -5.62 -28.94
N TRP A 385 -14.88 -5.97 -30.09
CA TRP A 385 -15.46 -6.95 -31.05
C TRP A 385 -14.88 -8.36 -30.89
N GLY A 386 -14.18 -8.66 -29.76
CA GLY A 386 -13.76 -9.99 -29.37
C GLY A 386 -12.52 -10.53 -30.08
N LYS A 387 -11.68 -9.67 -30.67
CA LYS A 387 -10.43 -10.09 -31.29
C LYS A 387 -9.24 -9.76 -30.41
N PRO A 388 -8.18 -10.60 -30.44
CA PRO A 388 -6.94 -10.34 -29.76
C PRO A 388 -6.34 -8.97 -30.08
N VAL A 389 -5.70 -8.34 -29.08
CA VAL A 389 -4.92 -7.10 -29.24
C VAL A 389 -3.49 -7.38 -29.71
N ALA A 390 -2.72 -6.34 -30.04
CA ALA A 390 -1.41 -6.49 -30.66
C ALA A 390 -0.39 -7.30 -29.85
N ASN A 391 -0.41 -7.21 -28.52
CA ASN A 391 0.52 -7.92 -27.63
C ASN A 391 -0.03 -9.27 -27.09
N TYR A 392 -0.98 -9.87 -27.77
CA TYR A 392 -1.60 -11.14 -27.33
C TYR A 392 -0.59 -12.29 -27.23
N ASP A 393 0.36 -12.37 -28.16
CA ASP A 393 1.41 -13.39 -28.14
C ASP A 393 2.38 -13.22 -26.98
N ASP A 394 2.67 -11.98 -26.56
CA ASP A 394 3.48 -11.71 -25.35
C ASP A 394 2.77 -12.20 -24.08
N LEU A 395 1.46 -11.97 -24.00
CA LEU A 395 0.63 -12.48 -22.89
C LEU A 395 0.59 -14.00 -22.85
N LYS A 396 0.60 -14.65 -24.03
CA LYS A 396 0.68 -16.10 -24.15
C LYS A 396 2.03 -16.63 -23.69
N GLN A 397 3.12 -15.99 -24.09
CA GLN A 397 4.47 -16.35 -23.65
C GLN A 397 4.61 -16.19 -22.14
N LEU A 398 4.08 -15.11 -21.56
CA LEU A 398 4.06 -14.88 -20.12
C LEU A 398 3.38 -16.02 -19.37
N GLY A 399 2.18 -16.43 -19.81
CA GLY A 399 1.47 -17.58 -19.22
C GLY A 399 2.27 -18.87 -19.28
N ALA A 400 2.97 -19.13 -20.39
CA ALA A 400 3.83 -20.31 -20.54
C ALA A 400 5.05 -20.26 -19.59
N ASP A 401 5.65 -19.09 -19.41
CA ASP A 401 6.81 -18.92 -18.52
C ASP A 401 6.41 -19.04 -17.05
N LEU A 402 5.24 -18.56 -16.65
CA LEU A 402 4.71 -18.77 -15.32
C LEU A 402 4.43 -20.25 -15.03
N GLN A 403 3.92 -21.02 -16.00
CA GLN A 403 3.76 -22.46 -15.85
C GLN A 403 5.10 -23.18 -15.64
N LYS A 404 6.15 -22.84 -16.41
CA LYS A 404 7.49 -23.43 -16.24
C LYS A 404 8.08 -23.12 -14.87
N SER A 405 7.83 -21.93 -14.35
CA SER A 405 8.41 -21.42 -13.09
C SER A 405 7.58 -21.76 -11.87
N SER A 406 6.37 -22.29 -12.01
CA SER A 406 5.39 -22.44 -10.93
C SER A 406 5.94 -23.24 -9.75
N ASP A 407 6.62 -24.38 -9.98
CA ASP A 407 7.23 -25.19 -8.92
C ASP A 407 8.30 -24.38 -8.14
N PHE A 408 9.13 -23.63 -8.85
CA PHE A 408 10.14 -22.80 -8.21
C PHE A 408 9.50 -21.68 -7.40
N LEU A 409 8.55 -20.93 -7.96
CA LEU A 409 7.89 -19.80 -7.31
C LEU A 409 7.16 -20.22 -6.02
N LEU A 410 6.45 -21.36 -6.06
CA LEU A 410 5.68 -21.87 -4.91
C LEU A 410 6.59 -22.43 -3.80
N ASN A 411 7.75 -23.01 -4.16
CA ASN A 411 8.64 -23.66 -3.20
C ASN A 411 9.82 -22.79 -2.73
N THR A 412 9.92 -21.55 -3.23
CA THR A 412 10.96 -20.60 -2.83
C THR A 412 10.34 -19.25 -2.49
N PRO A 413 9.92 -18.99 -1.26
CA PRO A 413 9.51 -17.64 -0.83
C PRO A 413 10.67 -16.64 -1.02
N VAL A 414 10.36 -15.35 -1.00
CA VAL A 414 11.37 -14.30 -0.90
C VAL A 414 12.18 -14.56 0.36
N ALA A 415 13.51 -14.54 0.26
CA ALA A 415 14.38 -14.76 1.41
C ALA A 415 14.15 -13.69 2.48
N PRO A 416 14.30 -14.00 3.78
CA PRO A 416 14.19 -12.99 4.83
C PRO A 416 15.24 -11.88 4.63
N ALA A 417 14.86 -10.64 4.88
CA ALA A 417 15.77 -9.50 4.85
C ALA A 417 16.35 -9.21 6.24
N GLU A 418 17.57 -8.66 6.27
CA GLU A 418 18.22 -8.19 7.49
C GLU A 418 18.14 -6.66 7.63
N ILE A 419 17.56 -5.98 6.62
CA ILE A 419 17.29 -4.54 6.59
C ILE A 419 15.79 -4.30 6.60
N GLY A 420 15.33 -3.45 7.51
CA GLY A 420 13.95 -2.94 7.55
C GLY A 420 13.88 -1.45 7.21
N ILE A 421 12.99 -1.06 6.32
CA ILE A 421 12.65 0.34 6.06
C ILE A 421 11.21 0.62 6.48
N PHE A 422 10.99 1.61 7.35
CA PHE A 422 9.66 1.91 7.87
C PHE A 422 8.82 2.74 6.90
N TYR A 423 7.55 2.39 6.83
CA TYR A 423 6.49 3.14 6.17
C TYR A 423 5.30 3.31 7.13
N ASP A 424 4.71 4.51 7.17
CA ASP A 424 3.59 4.81 8.05
C ASP A 424 2.50 5.60 7.33
N HIS A 425 1.28 5.10 7.33
CA HIS A 425 0.12 5.80 6.76
C HIS A 425 -0.25 7.06 7.53
N GLU A 426 -0.03 7.09 8.84
CA GLU A 426 -0.32 8.26 9.66
C GLU A 426 0.68 9.38 9.42
N ALA A 427 1.94 9.06 9.12
CA ALA A 427 2.92 10.03 8.65
C ALA A 427 2.46 10.72 7.35
N ASP A 428 1.90 9.98 6.39
CA ASP A 428 1.31 10.57 5.18
C ASP A 428 0.11 11.47 5.51
N MET A 429 -0.77 11.05 6.42
CA MET A 429 -1.91 11.87 6.87
C MET A 429 -1.45 13.20 7.48
N GLY A 430 -0.47 13.14 8.37
CA GLY A 430 0.05 14.31 9.08
C GLY A 430 0.82 15.27 8.17
N LEU A 431 1.74 14.76 7.35
CA LEU A 431 2.53 15.58 6.42
C LEU A 431 1.68 16.30 5.36
N ARG A 432 0.49 15.80 5.05
CA ARG A 432 -0.48 16.51 4.19
C ARG A 432 -1.18 17.66 4.89
N ILE A 433 -1.17 17.72 6.22
CA ILE A 433 -1.77 18.79 7.01
C ILE A 433 -0.79 19.96 7.13
N GLU A 434 0.45 19.68 7.45
CA GLU A 434 1.51 20.68 7.55
C GLU A 434 2.20 20.87 6.19
N GLN A 435 1.88 21.95 5.51
CA GLN A 435 2.43 22.25 4.18
C GLN A 435 3.83 22.92 4.27
N TYR A 436 4.75 22.38 5.03
CA TYR A 436 6.10 22.95 5.17
C TYR A 436 6.89 22.94 3.88
N ALA A 437 6.79 21.82 3.18
CA ALA A 437 7.23 21.71 1.82
C ALA A 437 5.99 21.39 1.00
N ASN A 438 5.36 22.38 0.42
CA ASN A 438 4.13 22.24 -0.38
C ASN A 438 4.18 21.15 -1.46
N ASP A 439 5.37 20.62 -1.67
CA ASP A 439 5.66 19.63 -2.69
C ASP A 439 5.96 18.24 -2.12
N LEU A 440 6.13 18.10 -0.79
CA LEU A 440 6.40 16.82 -0.16
C LEU A 440 5.15 15.94 -0.22
N ARG A 441 5.28 14.85 -0.91
CA ARG A 441 4.25 13.79 -0.99
C ARG A 441 4.84 12.54 -0.39
N TYR A 442 4.46 12.21 0.83
CA TYR A 442 5.07 11.14 1.60
C TYR A 442 5.27 9.86 0.79
N TYR A 443 4.23 9.30 0.22
CA TYR A 443 4.31 8.09 -0.59
C TYR A 443 5.33 8.20 -1.75
N THR A 444 5.31 9.32 -2.48
CA THR A 444 6.19 9.52 -3.63
C THR A 444 7.63 9.76 -3.21
N ASP A 445 7.85 10.69 -2.26
CA ASP A 445 9.20 11.05 -1.81
C ASP A 445 9.85 9.90 -1.04
N TRP A 446 9.08 9.15 -0.23
CA TRP A 446 9.53 7.97 0.46
C TRP A 446 10.05 6.92 -0.54
N THR A 447 9.29 6.63 -1.60
CA THR A 447 9.70 5.69 -2.65
C THR A 447 10.96 6.19 -3.37
N TYR A 448 10.92 7.42 -3.93
CA TYR A 448 11.98 7.90 -4.81
C TYR A 448 13.30 8.18 -4.12
N ARG A 449 13.25 8.74 -2.91
CA ARG A 449 14.45 9.21 -2.22
C ARG A 449 15.05 8.12 -1.37
N PHE A 450 14.22 7.34 -0.69
CA PHE A 450 14.66 6.47 0.40
C PHE A 450 14.60 4.98 0.04
N TYR A 451 13.46 4.48 -0.42
CA TYR A 451 13.34 3.08 -0.80
C TYR A 451 14.23 2.72 -1.99
N LEU A 452 14.25 3.54 -3.03
CA LEU A 452 15.07 3.29 -4.21
C LEU A 452 16.58 3.46 -3.96
N ALA A 453 17.01 4.15 -2.91
CA ALA A 453 18.41 4.19 -2.51
C ALA A 453 18.92 2.79 -2.09
N LEU A 454 18.08 1.99 -1.42
CA LEU A 454 18.39 0.57 -1.12
C LEU A 454 18.37 -0.28 -2.39
N GLN A 455 17.43 -0.05 -3.31
CA GLN A 455 17.31 -0.77 -4.57
C GLN A 455 18.55 -0.58 -5.45
N ASP A 456 19.06 0.64 -5.56
CA ASP A 456 20.25 0.95 -6.36
C ASP A 456 21.54 0.26 -5.88
N GLN A 457 21.59 -0.09 -4.61
CA GLN A 457 22.68 -0.81 -3.98
C GLN A 457 22.43 -2.33 -3.89
N HIS A 458 21.37 -2.83 -4.52
CA HIS A 458 20.91 -4.23 -4.41
C HIS A 458 20.81 -4.74 -2.96
N LEU A 459 20.55 -3.86 -2.01
CA LEU A 459 20.34 -4.20 -0.62
C LEU A 459 18.97 -4.81 -0.41
N HIS A 460 18.94 -6.06 0.04
CA HIS A 460 17.69 -6.75 0.34
C HIS A 460 17.02 -6.14 1.57
N ARG A 461 15.72 -5.85 1.48
CA ARG A 461 14.96 -5.14 2.51
C ARG A 461 13.54 -5.65 2.61
N ASP A 462 12.96 -5.48 3.80
CA ASP A 462 11.52 -5.54 4.03
C ASP A 462 10.99 -4.14 4.36
N VAL A 463 9.76 -3.87 3.97
CA VAL A 463 9.04 -2.67 4.41
C VAL A 463 8.30 -3.00 5.70
N LEU A 464 8.53 -2.21 6.73
CA LEU A 464 7.98 -2.42 8.07
C LEU A 464 6.94 -1.35 8.39
N MET A 465 5.83 -1.78 8.99
CA MET A 465 4.85 -0.88 9.59
C MET A 465 5.20 -0.62 11.06
N PRO A 466 4.68 0.43 11.70
CA PRO A 466 4.99 0.75 13.10
C PRO A 466 4.78 -0.41 14.09
N GLY A 467 3.80 -1.28 13.83
CA GLY A 467 3.51 -2.48 14.63
C GLY A 467 4.40 -3.70 14.37
N ALA A 468 5.30 -3.67 13.37
CA ALA A 468 6.08 -4.82 12.95
C ALA A 468 7.03 -5.35 14.05
N ASP A 469 7.24 -6.67 14.06
CA ASP A 469 8.30 -7.30 14.84
C ASP A 469 9.68 -6.90 14.29
N LEU A 470 10.62 -6.63 15.19
CA LEU A 470 11.98 -6.20 14.86
C LEU A 470 12.99 -7.35 14.90
N GLU A 471 12.56 -8.56 15.24
CA GLU A 471 13.44 -9.73 15.33
C GLU A 471 14.02 -10.10 13.94
N GLY A 472 15.33 -10.40 13.91
CA GLY A 472 16.03 -10.79 12.69
C GLY A 472 16.62 -9.63 11.89
N TYR A 473 16.17 -8.40 12.09
CA TYR A 473 16.78 -7.23 11.46
C TYR A 473 18.06 -6.81 12.19
N LYS A 474 19.03 -6.32 11.43
CA LYS A 474 20.30 -5.78 11.92
C LYS A 474 20.43 -4.28 11.65
N LEU A 475 19.77 -3.79 10.60
CA LEU A 475 19.70 -2.39 10.24
C LEU A 475 18.25 -1.97 10.05
N LEU A 476 17.82 -0.91 10.74
CA LEU A 476 16.50 -0.27 10.58
C LEU A 476 16.65 1.15 10.08
N TYR A 477 15.86 1.51 9.09
CA TYR A 477 15.83 2.85 8.52
C TYR A 477 14.43 3.46 8.64
N LEU A 478 14.32 4.61 9.28
CA LEU A 478 13.08 5.37 9.50
C LEU A 478 13.14 6.69 8.73
N PRO A 479 12.84 6.73 7.43
CA PRO A 479 12.80 7.96 6.66
C PRO A 479 11.47 8.71 6.85
N LEU A 480 11.52 10.00 7.11
CA LEU A 480 10.33 10.88 7.19
C LEU A 480 9.23 10.32 8.10
N LEU A 481 9.56 9.89 9.30
CA LEU A 481 8.60 9.38 10.27
C LEU A 481 8.33 10.41 11.37
N PRO A 482 7.51 11.46 11.11
CA PRO A 482 7.37 12.61 12.02
C PRO A 482 6.77 12.21 13.36
N MET A 483 5.88 11.24 13.40
CA MET A 483 5.31 10.66 14.62
C MET A 483 5.90 9.27 14.85
N ILE A 484 6.30 8.99 16.07
CA ILE A 484 6.70 7.66 16.52
C ILE A 484 5.97 7.41 17.83
N SER A 485 5.17 6.35 17.90
CA SER A 485 4.44 6.00 19.11
C SER A 485 5.39 5.67 20.27
N ASP A 486 4.94 5.84 21.50
CA ASP A 486 5.73 5.51 22.69
C ASP A 486 6.13 4.02 22.70
N ASP A 487 5.24 3.13 22.24
CA ASP A 487 5.54 1.71 22.07
C ASP A 487 6.71 1.48 21.09
N LEU A 488 6.63 2.06 19.91
CA LEU A 488 7.70 1.91 18.90
C LEU A 488 9.01 2.52 19.40
N ARG A 489 8.99 3.69 20.08
CA ARG A 489 10.18 4.30 20.70
C ARG A 489 10.85 3.35 21.68
N ALA A 490 10.09 2.73 22.58
CA ALA A 490 10.59 1.79 23.58
C ALA A 490 11.19 0.52 22.92
N ARG A 491 10.53 -0.02 21.89
CA ARG A 491 11.02 -1.17 21.12
C ARG A 491 12.31 -0.87 20.36
N LEU A 492 12.37 0.29 19.69
CA LEU A 492 13.57 0.74 18.97
C LEU A 492 14.75 0.93 19.93
N LYS A 493 14.53 1.59 21.09
CA LYS A 493 15.56 1.73 22.12
C LYS A 493 16.14 0.39 22.52
N THR A 494 15.28 -0.55 22.93
CA THR A 494 15.68 -1.89 23.34
C THR A 494 16.44 -2.63 22.23
N TRP A 495 15.97 -2.51 20.99
CA TRP A 495 16.58 -3.15 19.84
C TRP A 495 17.97 -2.58 19.52
N VAL A 496 18.17 -1.25 19.61
CA VAL A 496 19.49 -0.61 19.46
C VAL A 496 20.42 -1.02 20.58
N GLU A 497 19.98 -0.96 21.85
CA GLU A 497 20.81 -1.36 23.01
C GLU A 497 21.34 -2.80 22.90
N ASN A 498 20.63 -3.67 22.17
CA ASN A 498 21.04 -5.06 21.91
C ASN A 498 21.97 -5.24 20.70
N GLY A 499 22.29 -4.19 19.93
CA GLY A 499 23.31 -4.24 18.87
C GLY A 499 22.83 -3.83 17.47
N GLY A 500 21.57 -3.41 17.32
CA GLY A 500 21.04 -2.94 16.04
C GLY A 500 21.60 -1.58 15.63
N THR A 501 21.66 -1.32 14.32
CA THR A 501 21.96 0.01 13.75
C THR A 501 20.68 0.68 13.30
N LEU A 502 20.32 1.78 13.95
CA LEU A 502 19.13 2.58 13.66
C LEU A 502 19.51 3.84 12.89
N ILE A 503 18.97 4.00 11.68
CA ILE A 503 19.14 5.20 10.86
C ILE A 503 17.83 5.97 10.87
N LEU A 504 17.88 7.21 11.36
CA LEU A 504 16.75 8.14 11.40
C LEU A 504 16.93 9.17 10.28
N GLY A 505 15.95 9.29 9.41
CA GLY A 505 15.93 10.31 8.36
C GLY A 505 15.51 11.69 8.89
N PRO A 506 15.53 12.72 8.04
CA PRO A 506 15.11 14.06 8.43
C PRO A 506 13.64 14.06 8.86
N MET A 507 13.28 14.98 9.76
CA MET A 507 11.91 15.15 10.27
C MET A 507 11.38 13.92 11.03
N THR A 508 12.24 13.03 11.52
CA THR A 508 11.82 11.85 12.26
C THR A 508 11.59 12.19 13.73
N GLY A 509 10.45 11.75 14.30
CA GLY A 509 10.12 11.86 15.71
C GLY A 509 9.84 13.28 16.23
N TYR A 510 9.60 14.26 15.37
CA TYR A 510 9.45 15.67 15.79
C TYR A 510 8.03 16.10 16.18
N ARG A 511 7.05 15.18 16.11
CA ARG A 511 5.66 15.41 16.51
C ARG A 511 5.21 14.33 17.48
N THR A 512 4.32 14.71 18.39
CA THR A 512 3.56 13.75 19.19
C THR A 512 2.54 13.03 18.31
N GLU A 513 1.96 11.94 18.81
CA GLU A 513 0.91 11.17 18.10
C GLU A 513 -0.37 12.01 17.81
N TYR A 514 -0.47 13.20 18.39
CA TYR A 514 -1.60 14.12 18.19
C TYR A 514 -1.24 15.32 17.29
N TRP A 515 -0.10 15.25 16.64
CA TRP A 515 0.43 16.30 15.76
C TRP A 515 0.69 17.62 16.51
N THR A 516 1.11 17.54 17.77
CA THR A 516 1.63 18.68 18.55
C THR A 516 3.15 18.60 18.66
N ALA A 517 3.78 19.66 19.10
CA ALA A 517 5.22 19.68 19.35
C ALA A 517 5.55 19.11 20.75
N PHE A 518 6.68 18.47 20.88
CA PHE A 518 7.30 18.23 22.18
C PHE A 518 7.77 19.56 22.78
N THR A 519 7.81 19.69 24.11
CA THR A 519 8.15 20.92 24.82
C THR A 519 9.45 20.81 25.63
N ASP A 520 10.01 19.65 25.70
CA ASP A 520 11.27 19.33 26.38
C ASP A 520 12.44 19.24 25.38
N HIS A 521 12.38 18.31 24.45
CA HIS A 521 13.35 18.11 23.39
C HIS A 521 12.67 18.13 22.01
N ALA A 522 13.42 18.40 20.96
CA ALA A 522 12.86 18.47 19.59
C ALA A 522 12.28 17.16 19.10
N MET A 523 12.69 16.04 19.67
CA MET A 523 12.24 14.68 19.34
C MET A 523 11.69 13.91 20.57
N GLY A 524 11.36 14.62 21.68
CA GLY A 524 10.99 13.99 22.95
C GLY A 524 12.10 13.08 23.49
N ASP A 525 11.75 11.99 24.15
CA ASP A 525 12.67 11.02 24.75
C ASP A 525 13.64 10.33 23.77
N LEU A 526 13.37 10.43 22.46
CA LEU A 526 14.28 9.93 21.43
C LEU A 526 15.63 10.66 21.47
N ALA A 527 15.62 11.96 21.78
CA ALA A 527 16.83 12.75 21.97
C ALA A 527 17.62 12.25 23.19
N ASP A 528 16.95 12.02 24.32
CA ASP A 528 17.58 11.56 25.55
C ASP A 528 18.36 10.26 25.38
N TRP A 529 17.72 9.21 24.84
CA TRP A 529 18.35 7.92 24.76
C TRP A 529 19.27 7.75 23.54
N SER A 530 19.05 8.50 22.46
CA SER A 530 19.97 8.52 21.30
C SER A 530 21.24 9.36 21.61
N GLY A 531 21.16 10.31 22.52
CA GLY A 531 22.20 11.27 22.82
C GLY A 531 22.47 12.25 21.67
N ILE A 532 21.47 12.46 20.79
CA ILE A 532 21.55 13.40 19.65
C ILE A 532 20.41 14.39 19.75
N GLU A 533 20.75 15.68 19.76
CA GLU A 533 19.79 16.80 19.80
C GLU A 533 19.61 17.43 18.42
N VAL A 534 18.43 17.97 18.18
CA VAL A 534 18.13 18.84 17.04
C VAL A 534 18.00 20.28 17.55
N ASP A 535 19.03 21.08 17.34
CA ASP A 535 19.10 22.45 17.85
C ASP A 535 18.21 23.42 17.09
N SER A 536 18.09 23.24 15.79
CA SER A 536 17.21 24.04 14.95
C SER A 536 16.88 23.30 13.64
N ARG A 537 15.77 23.71 12.99
CA ARG A 537 15.32 23.10 11.74
C ARG A 537 14.73 24.12 10.78
N ILE A 538 15.07 24.00 9.50
CA ILE A 538 14.66 24.93 8.45
C ILE A 538 14.36 24.15 7.15
N PRO A 539 13.20 24.38 6.51
CA PRO A 539 12.93 23.79 5.19
C PRO A 539 13.84 24.37 4.10
N ILE A 540 14.33 23.55 3.18
CA ILE A 540 15.25 23.94 2.09
C ILE A 540 14.47 24.29 0.81
N GLY A 541 13.63 25.30 0.85
CA GLY A 541 12.89 25.74 -0.33
C GLY A 541 11.73 24.81 -0.72
N THR A 542 11.03 25.18 -1.80
CA THR A 542 9.91 24.45 -2.38
C THR A 542 9.99 24.55 -3.91
N LYS A 543 9.19 23.81 -4.67
CA LYS A 543 9.11 23.99 -6.16
C LYS A 543 8.74 25.41 -6.56
N LEU A 544 7.88 26.06 -5.78
CA LEU A 544 7.46 27.44 -6.05
C LEU A 544 8.55 28.45 -5.63
N ARG A 545 9.39 28.08 -4.68
CA ARG A 545 10.51 28.89 -4.18
C ARG A 545 11.73 27.98 -3.95
N PRO A 546 12.38 27.51 -5.01
CA PRO A 546 13.59 26.71 -4.85
C PRO A 546 14.65 27.52 -4.13
N ALA A 547 15.55 26.85 -3.42
CA ALA A 547 16.70 27.49 -2.82
C ALA A 547 17.53 28.18 -3.93
N GLU A 548 17.81 29.46 -3.78
CA GLU A 548 18.62 30.21 -4.75
C GLU A 548 20.07 29.66 -4.83
N ILE A 549 20.55 29.15 -3.68
CA ILE A 549 21.87 28.53 -3.56
C ILE A 549 21.68 27.12 -2.99
N PRO A 550 22.15 26.08 -3.67
CA PRO A 550 22.09 24.71 -3.15
C PRO A 550 22.81 24.62 -1.80
N LEU A 551 22.13 24.03 -0.82
CA LEU A 551 22.75 23.73 0.47
C LEU A 551 23.71 22.56 0.28
N LYS A 552 24.98 22.74 0.68
CA LYS A 552 26.04 21.75 0.51
C LYS A 552 26.47 21.18 1.85
N MET A 553 26.98 19.95 1.82
CA MET A 553 27.61 19.31 2.97
C MET A 553 28.87 18.54 2.55
N ALA A 554 29.80 18.43 3.51
CA ALA A 554 30.99 17.59 3.41
C ALA A 554 30.85 16.41 4.37
N TYR A 555 31.33 15.27 3.92
CA TYR A 555 31.39 14.06 4.74
C TYR A 555 32.71 13.91 5.46
N ASN A 556 32.67 13.34 6.66
CA ASN A 556 33.83 13.03 7.49
C ASN A 556 34.04 11.52 7.56
N SER A 557 35.24 11.10 8.00
CA SER A 557 35.50 9.69 8.29
C SER A 557 34.39 9.10 9.24
N PRO A 558 33.91 7.89 9.03
CA PRO A 558 34.45 6.86 8.12
C PRO A 558 33.92 6.92 6.68
N LEU A 559 33.02 7.84 6.37
CA LEU A 559 32.45 8.00 5.02
C LEU A 559 33.34 8.93 4.18
N ASP A 560 34.10 8.35 3.24
CA ASP A 560 34.92 9.13 2.28
C ASP A 560 34.10 9.40 1.01
N LEU A 561 33.07 10.24 1.14
CA LEU A 561 32.19 10.63 0.04
C LEU A 561 32.54 12.03 -0.47
N PRO A 562 32.31 12.32 -1.76
CA PRO A 562 32.44 13.68 -2.30
C PRO A 562 31.46 14.64 -1.63
N GLU A 563 31.66 15.96 -1.80
CA GLU A 563 30.67 16.96 -1.37
C GLU A 563 29.27 16.62 -1.91
N GLY A 564 28.28 16.64 -1.02
CA GLY A 564 26.88 16.37 -1.32
C GLY A 564 26.01 17.62 -1.28
N GLN A 565 24.77 17.44 -1.70
CA GLN A 565 23.73 18.44 -1.55
C GLN A 565 22.74 17.99 -0.47
N ALA A 566 22.34 18.90 0.40
CA ALA A 566 21.26 18.68 1.35
C ALA A 566 19.92 19.03 0.71
N GLY A 567 18.93 18.17 0.89
CA GLY A 567 17.60 18.30 0.31
C GLY A 567 16.47 18.27 1.35
N LEU A 568 15.26 18.65 0.95
CA LEU A 568 14.02 18.71 1.72
C LEU A 568 14.08 19.64 2.93
N TRP A 569 14.96 19.35 3.88
CA TRP A 569 14.97 19.87 5.23
C TRP A 569 16.40 20.00 5.74
N SER A 570 16.68 20.97 6.58
CA SER A 570 17.98 21.16 7.21
C SER A 570 17.77 21.24 8.72
N GLU A 571 18.32 20.29 9.45
CA GLU A 571 18.40 20.27 10.91
C GLU A 571 19.86 20.40 11.33
N ALA A 572 20.15 21.35 12.20
CA ALA A 572 21.43 21.44 12.88
C ALA A 572 21.42 20.47 14.05
N LEU A 573 22.41 19.59 14.11
CA LEU A 573 22.49 18.53 15.09
C LEU A 573 23.63 18.78 16.07
N SER A 574 23.45 18.34 17.33
CA SER A 574 24.51 18.31 18.34
C SER A 574 24.49 17.02 19.15
N SER A 575 25.64 16.64 19.71
CA SER A 575 25.80 15.51 20.61
C SER A 575 27.05 15.71 21.44
N GLU A 576 27.05 15.30 22.70
CA GLU A 576 28.25 15.33 23.54
C GLU A 576 29.28 14.27 23.18
N ASP A 577 28.78 13.06 22.88
CA ASP A 577 29.63 11.87 22.63
C ASP A 577 29.59 11.39 21.18
N GLY A 578 28.68 11.94 20.37
CA GLY A 578 28.43 11.46 18.99
C GLY A 578 29.51 11.92 18.00
N GLN A 579 29.77 11.10 17.00
CA GLN A 579 30.66 11.38 15.88
C GLN A 579 29.92 12.13 14.78
N VAL A 580 30.47 13.29 14.37
CA VAL A 580 29.94 14.04 13.22
C VAL A 580 30.35 13.36 11.91
N ILE A 581 29.38 12.82 11.19
CA ILE A 581 29.57 12.13 9.90
C ILE A 581 29.46 13.10 8.71
N ALA A 582 28.65 14.14 8.81
CA ALA A 582 28.60 15.20 7.80
C ALA A 582 28.35 16.57 8.41
N THR A 583 28.85 17.61 7.74
CA THR A 583 28.77 19.02 8.19
C THR A 583 28.25 19.89 7.06
N TYR A 584 27.34 20.82 7.35
CA TYR A 584 26.90 21.80 6.36
C TYR A 584 28.01 22.78 6.00
N LEU A 585 28.19 23.07 4.71
CA LEU A 585 29.23 23.97 4.21
C LEU A 585 28.74 25.42 4.05
N ASN A 586 27.46 25.62 3.86
CA ASN A 586 26.85 26.92 3.62
C ASN A 586 25.43 26.99 4.22
N GLY A 587 24.75 28.11 4.02
CA GLY A 587 23.41 28.35 4.55
C GLY A 587 23.42 28.80 6.02
N MET A 588 22.23 28.77 6.65
CA MET A 588 22.08 29.22 8.05
C MET A 588 22.73 28.24 9.04
N HIS A 589 22.82 26.98 8.70
CA HIS A 589 23.45 25.93 9.49
C HIS A 589 24.92 25.65 9.10
N ALA A 590 25.58 26.62 8.40
CA ALA A 590 26.98 26.47 8.00
C ALA A 590 27.87 26.14 9.19
N LYS A 591 28.67 25.06 9.07
CA LYS A 591 29.56 24.47 10.09
C LYS A 591 28.86 23.63 11.17
N GLU A 592 27.53 23.58 11.19
CA GLU A 592 26.79 22.72 12.10
C GLU A 592 26.78 21.28 11.53
N ALA A 593 26.60 20.29 12.40
CA ALA A 593 26.51 18.89 11.97
C ALA A 593 25.20 18.64 11.22
N ALA A 594 25.33 17.95 10.10
CA ALA A 594 24.21 17.50 9.25
C ALA A 594 23.84 16.03 9.49
N ILE A 595 24.83 15.22 9.85
CA ILE A 595 24.65 13.79 10.19
C ILE A 595 25.54 13.49 11.40
N ILE A 596 24.95 12.87 12.42
CA ILE A 596 25.65 12.41 13.62
C ILE A 596 25.37 10.92 13.82
N GLU A 597 26.41 10.17 14.15
CA GLU A 597 26.37 8.81 14.67
C GLU A 597 26.67 8.79 16.16
N ASN A 598 25.89 8.07 16.96
CA ASN A 598 26.18 7.85 18.38
C ASN A 598 26.01 6.39 18.76
N THR A 599 26.84 5.91 19.71
CA THR A 599 26.76 4.56 20.25
C THR A 599 25.75 4.50 21.37
N VAL A 600 24.81 3.56 21.31
CA VAL A 600 23.78 3.34 22.32
C VAL A 600 23.78 1.87 22.72
N GLY A 601 24.21 1.58 23.94
CA GLY A 601 24.38 0.21 24.39
C GLY A 601 25.41 -0.57 23.56
N LYS A 602 24.98 -1.61 22.83
CA LYS A 602 25.82 -2.38 21.90
C LYS A 602 25.65 -1.97 20.44
N GLY A 603 24.64 -1.17 20.13
CA GLY A 603 24.30 -0.71 18.80
C GLY A 603 24.61 0.77 18.58
N LYS A 604 24.04 1.33 17.54
CA LYS A 604 24.23 2.72 17.17
C LYS A 604 22.99 3.37 16.62
N VAL A 605 22.89 4.68 16.78
CA VAL A 605 21.89 5.55 16.14
C VAL A 605 22.62 6.50 15.20
N VAL A 606 22.12 6.62 13.97
CA VAL A 606 22.57 7.62 12.99
C VAL A 606 21.40 8.55 12.71
N LEU A 607 21.51 9.81 13.06
CA LEU A 607 20.50 10.81 12.74
C LEU A 607 20.98 11.64 11.55
N MET A 608 20.18 11.66 10.50
CA MET A 608 20.36 12.51 9.32
C MET A 608 19.43 13.72 9.42
N GLY A 609 19.95 14.89 9.65
CA GLY A 609 19.19 16.16 9.70
C GLY A 609 18.79 16.69 8.32
N THR A 610 19.07 15.94 7.24
CA THR A 610 18.75 16.30 5.86
C THR A 610 18.64 15.06 4.97
N ASP A 611 18.04 15.22 3.80
CA ASP A 611 18.10 14.23 2.71
C ASP A 611 19.41 14.44 1.93
N PRO A 612 20.36 13.48 1.97
CA PRO A 612 21.64 13.60 1.27
C PRO A 612 21.53 13.34 -0.24
N GLY A 613 20.34 13.08 -0.74
CA GLY A 613 20.09 12.63 -2.10
C GLY A 613 20.31 11.11 -2.27
N ARG A 614 19.61 10.54 -3.26
CA ARG A 614 19.48 9.09 -3.46
C ARG A 614 20.83 8.36 -3.56
N GLU A 615 21.80 8.92 -4.28
CA GLU A 615 23.11 8.30 -4.47
C GLU A 615 23.91 8.24 -3.15
N HIS A 616 24.09 9.39 -2.47
CA HIS A 616 24.84 9.44 -1.22
C HIS A 616 24.14 8.65 -0.11
N LEU A 617 22.81 8.69 -0.08
CA LEU A 617 22.02 7.86 0.84
C LEU A 617 22.27 6.37 0.59
N GLY A 618 22.29 5.95 -0.67
CA GLY A 618 22.60 4.55 -1.03
C GLY A 618 23.96 4.12 -0.51
N GLN A 619 24.98 4.96 -0.72
CA GLN A 619 26.35 4.69 -0.25
C GLN A 619 26.45 4.66 1.29
N LEU A 620 25.71 5.54 1.98
CA LEU A 620 25.63 5.56 3.43
C LEU A 620 24.93 4.29 3.96
N LEU A 621 23.81 3.89 3.38
CA LEU A 621 23.10 2.67 3.76
C LEU A 621 23.96 1.42 3.49
N HIS A 622 24.68 1.38 2.37
CA HIS A 622 25.63 0.31 2.05
C HIS A 622 26.75 0.21 3.09
N HIS A 623 27.33 1.36 3.52
CA HIS A 623 28.36 1.40 4.54
C HIS A 623 27.88 0.77 5.85
N TYR A 624 26.72 1.18 6.37
CA TYR A 624 26.18 0.62 7.62
C TYR A 624 25.69 -0.82 7.48
N ALA A 625 25.18 -1.21 6.31
CA ALA A 625 24.86 -2.61 6.03
C ALA A 625 26.10 -3.49 6.12
N LYS A 626 27.21 -3.06 5.49
CA LYS A 626 28.50 -3.76 5.55
C LYS A 626 29.07 -3.87 6.97
N GLU A 627 28.97 -2.83 7.79
CA GLU A 627 29.37 -2.89 9.21
C GLU A 627 28.58 -3.97 9.98
N GLN A 628 27.31 -4.18 9.63
CA GLN A 628 26.44 -5.21 10.19
C GLN A 628 26.64 -6.60 9.54
N GLY A 629 27.60 -6.73 8.61
CA GLY A 629 27.85 -7.97 7.87
C GLY A 629 26.74 -8.34 6.90
N ILE A 630 26.01 -7.36 6.39
CA ILE A 630 24.97 -7.54 5.37
C ILE A 630 25.59 -7.27 4.01
N GLU A 631 25.58 -8.27 3.14
CA GLU A 631 26.08 -8.15 1.78
C GLU A 631 24.94 -7.84 0.81
N PRO A 632 25.18 -7.05 -0.26
CA PRO A 632 24.18 -6.86 -1.32
C PRO A 632 23.89 -8.16 -2.06
N LEU A 633 22.71 -8.27 -2.66
CA LEU A 633 22.29 -9.43 -3.46
C LEU A 633 23.08 -9.59 -4.77
N ALA A 634 23.61 -8.50 -5.28
CA ALA A 634 24.45 -8.44 -6.47
C ALA A 634 25.34 -7.20 -6.43
N GLU A 635 26.41 -7.24 -7.22
CA GLU A 635 27.27 -6.09 -7.52
C GLU A 635 26.97 -5.61 -8.96
N GLY A 636 27.25 -4.34 -9.29
CA GLY A 636 27.15 -3.84 -10.67
C GLY A 636 26.18 -2.71 -10.87
N ASP A 637 25.51 -2.70 -12.04
CA ASP A 637 24.66 -1.58 -12.46
C ASP A 637 23.41 -1.45 -11.58
N ALA A 638 23.08 -0.23 -11.17
CA ALA A 638 21.79 0.09 -10.58
C ALA A 638 20.64 -0.07 -11.61
N GLY A 639 19.45 -0.36 -11.10
CA GLY A 639 18.22 -0.45 -11.90
C GLY A 639 17.59 -1.83 -11.95
N PRO A 640 18.31 -2.93 -12.26
CA PRO A 640 17.71 -4.26 -12.23
C PRO A 640 17.15 -4.63 -10.86
N LEU A 641 15.96 -5.23 -10.86
CA LEU A 641 15.43 -5.89 -9.69
C LEU A 641 16.12 -7.24 -9.53
N VAL A 642 16.76 -7.45 -8.38
CA VAL A 642 17.38 -8.71 -7.99
C VAL A 642 16.65 -9.23 -6.75
N VAL A 643 16.05 -10.41 -6.84
CA VAL A 643 15.31 -11.00 -5.71
C VAL A 643 15.89 -12.37 -5.39
N HIS A 644 16.36 -12.55 -4.17
CA HIS A 644 16.78 -13.85 -3.64
C HIS A 644 15.55 -14.65 -3.22
N ARG A 645 15.40 -15.81 -3.79
CA ARG A 645 14.32 -16.77 -3.50
C ARG A 645 14.89 -18.01 -2.85
N LYS A 646 14.40 -18.36 -1.64
CA LYS A 646 14.99 -19.47 -0.87
C LYS A 646 13.91 -20.27 -0.14
N GLY A 647 13.87 -21.56 -0.45
CA GLY A 647 13.04 -22.54 0.23
C GLY A 647 13.90 -23.64 0.87
N SER A 648 13.25 -24.68 1.37
CA SER A 648 13.94 -25.82 2.04
C SER A 648 14.75 -26.69 1.10
N LYS A 649 14.39 -26.75 -0.20
CA LYS A 649 15.01 -27.67 -1.20
C LYS A 649 15.53 -26.95 -2.44
N GLN A 650 15.15 -25.73 -2.65
CA GLN A 650 15.48 -24.93 -3.83
C GLN A 650 15.89 -23.53 -3.40
N GLU A 651 16.83 -22.96 -4.14
CA GLU A 651 17.32 -21.59 -3.95
C GLU A 651 17.70 -21.01 -5.29
N GLY A 652 17.57 -19.70 -5.44
CA GLY A 652 17.97 -19.01 -6.66
C GLY A 652 17.63 -17.53 -6.65
N PHE A 653 17.72 -16.93 -7.82
CA PHE A 653 17.48 -15.49 -8.01
C PHE A 653 16.49 -15.27 -9.14
N ILE A 654 15.64 -14.27 -8.98
CA ILE A 654 14.89 -13.71 -10.09
C ILE A 654 15.52 -12.36 -10.41
N LEU A 655 15.92 -12.21 -11.67
CA LEU A 655 16.50 -10.99 -12.22
C LEU A 655 15.49 -10.39 -13.19
N ASP A 656 15.21 -9.12 -13.03
CA ASP A 656 14.28 -8.39 -13.89
C ASP A 656 14.90 -7.03 -14.23
N ASN A 657 15.34 -6.88 -15.47
CA ASN A 657 15.83 -5.58 -15.93
C ASN A 657 14.63 -4.68 -16.27
N ILE A 658 14.13 -4.00 -15.27
CA ILE A 658 12.99 -3.08 -15.39
C ILE A 658 13.31 -1.76 -16.12
N THR A 659 14.46 -1.68 -16.80
CA THR A 659 14.94 -0.48 -17.49
C THR A 659 15.00 -0.66 -19.00
N ALA A 660 15.00 0.46 -19.72
CA ALA A 660 15.14 0.50 -21.18
C ALA A 660 16.61 0.34 -21.67
N GLU A 661 17.55 0.15 -20.75
CA GLU A 661 18.98 0.06 -21.04
C GLU A 661 19.50 -1.34 -20.72
N PRO A 662 20.48 -1.87 -21.48
CA PRO A 662 21.19 -3.09 -21.07
C PRO A 662 21.91 -2.85 -19.75
N LYS A 663 21.97 -3.88 -18.91
CA LYS A 663 22.55 -3.83 -17.56
C LYS A 663 23.44 -5.03 -17.30
N THR A 664 24.50 -4.81 -16.53
CA THR A 664 25.42 -5.87 -16.08
C THR A 664 25.44 -5.92 -14.58
N ILE A 665 25.20 -7.10 -14.02
CA ILE A 665 25.28 -7.37 -12.58
C ILE A 665 26.08 -8.64 -12.35
N GLU A 666 26.69 -8.77 -11.17
CA GLU A 666 27.41 -9.97 -10.71
C GLU A 666 26.69 -10.55 -9.49
N LEU A 667 26.22 -11.79 -9.60
CA LEU A 667 25.60 -12.55 -8.54
C LEU A 667 26.66 -13.21 -7.63
N PRO A 668 26.28 -13.63 -6.41
CA PRO A 668 27.15 -14.45 -5.56
C PRO A 668 27.66 -15.69 -6.29
N LYS A 669 28.90 -16.11 -5.98
CA LYS A 669 29.53 -17.27 -6.61
C LYS A 669 28.64 -18.50 -6.63
N GLY A 670 28.45 -19.09 -7.81
CA GLY A 670 27.58 -20.24 -8.00
C GLY A 670 27.44 -20.65 -9.46
N LYS A 671 26.74 -21.76 -9.67
CA LYS A 671 26.29 -22.19 -11.01
C LYS A 671 24.78 -22.08 -11.05
N TYR A 672 24.27 -21.43 -12.06
CA TYR A 672 22.84 -21.14 -12.21
C TYR A 672 22.31 -21.80 -13.47
N THR A 673 21.02 -22.14 -13.46
CA THR A 673 20.29 -22.56 -14.65
C THR A 673 19.01 -21.74 -14.72
N ASP A 674 18.81 -21.05 -15.84
CA ASP A 674 17.59 -20.29 -16.09
C ASP A 674 16.45 -21.27 -16.39
N ILE A 675 15.39 -21.21 -15.59
CA ILE A 675 14.20 -22.07 -15.71
C ILE A 675 13.43 -21.78 -16.99
N LEU A 676 13.42 -20.51 -17.45
CA LEU A 676 12.66 -20.12 -18.63
C LEU A 676 13.24 -20.68 -19.92
N THR A 677 14.58 -20.68 -20.02
CA THR A 677 15.29 -21.07 -21.26
C THR A 677 16.05 -22.40 -21.15
N GLY A 678 16.31 -22.89 -19.93
CA GLY A 678 17.16 -24.06 -19.67
C GLY A 678 18.68 -23.80 -19.82
N LYS A 679 19.09 -22.55 -20.10
CA LYS A 679 20.50 -22.20 -20.30
C LYS A 679 21.25 -22.13 -18.97
N PRO A 680 22.53 -22.58 -18.94
CA PRO A 680 23.40 -22.35 -17.81
C PRO A 680 23.97 -20.93 -17.83
N TYR A 681 24.16 -20.37 -16.63
CA TYR A 681 24.77 -19.06 -16.41
C TYR A 681 25.82 -19.14 -15.28
N SER A 682 26.83 -18.25 -15.35
CA SER A 682 27.81 -17.98 -14.30
C SER A 682 27.31 -16.86 -13.39
N GLU A 683 28.22 -16.27 -12.63
CA GLU A 683 27.94 -15.14 -11.75
C GLU A 683 27.59 -13.85 -12.51
N GLU A 684 28.35 -13.56 -13.58
CA GLU A 684 28.13 -12.37 -14.41
C GLU A 684 26.90 -12.51 -15.31
N GLN A 685 26.04 -11.50 -15.26
CA GLN A 685 24.75 -11.43 -15.95
C GLN A 685 24.67 -10.16 -16.79
N GLU A 686 24.70 -10.30 -18.11
CA GLU A 686 24.30 -9.24 -19.03
C GLU A 686 22.81 -9.38 -19.31
N LEU A 687 22.02 -8.38 -18.96
CA LEU A 687 20.57 -8.35 -19.12
C LEU A 687 20.21 -7.34 -20.23
N ALA A 688 19.48 -7.80 -21.24
CA ALA A 688 18.87 -6.91 -22.22
C ALA A 688 17.78 -6.03 -21.58
N PRO A 689 17.35 -4.93 -22.21
CA PRO A 689 16.20 -4.16 -21.74
C PRO A 689 14.97 -5.05 -21.51
N TYR A 690 14.34 -4.92 -20.35
CA TYR A 690 13.15 -5.67 -19.95
C TYR A 690 13.32 -7.20 -19.92
N GLU A 691 14.55 -7.71 -19.88
CA GLU A 691 14.81 -9.15 -19.78
C GLU A 691 14.57 -9.67 -18.36
N VAL A 692 13.87 -10.80 -18.29
CA VAL A 692 13.64 -11.54 -17.04
C VAL A 692 14.38 -12.88 -17.08
N ARG A 693 15.06 -13.23 -15.99
CA ARG A 693 15.68 -14.55 -15.79
C ARG A 693 15.24 -15.13 -14.44
N VAL A 694 14.87 -16.40 -14.47
CA VAL A 694 14.56 -17.15 -13.25
C VAL A 694 15.66 -18.18 -13.02
N LEU A 695 16.64 -17.81 -12.22
CA LEU A 695 17.88 -18.55 -12.05
C LEU A 695 17.81 -19.47 -10.83
N LYS A 696 17.75 -20.77 -11.07
CA LYS A 696 17.89 -21.79 -10.04
C LYS A 696 19.38 -22.09 -9.78
N ARG A 697 19.79 -22.00 -8.51
CA ARG A 697 21.15 -22.38 -8.07
C ARG A 697 21.31 -23.91 -8.08
N LYS A 698 22.44 -24.41 -8.57
CA LYS A 698 22.77 -25.85 -8.58
C LYS A 698 23.39 -26.33 -7.28
#